data_ae4e70d51b96ac6f3ce6d7fcec5613c5
#
_entry.id   ae4e70d51b96ac6f3ce6d7fcec5613c5
#
_cell.length_a   1.000
_cell.length_b   1.000
_cell.length_c   1.000
_cell.angle_alpha   90.00
_cell.angle_beta   90.00
_cell.angle_gamma   90.00
#
_symmetry.space_group_name_H-M   'P 1'
#
loop_
_entity.id
_entity.type
_entity.pdbx_description
1 polymer ?
#
loop_
_entity_poly.entity_id
_entity_poly.type
_entity_poly.pdbx_seq_one_letter_code
_entity_poly.pdbx_strand_id
1 'polypeptide(L)'
;MTTAPDHSVIVVGAGPTGLTLACELAAAGVSCTVLERRLTTSAQSRAMGLYARTLEVLDLRGHADALTAYGRPVGRLHPARGAVVDFTELDTRFPALHVVPQHRTEEVLQKHALELGVTLVRDAEVFGLEQDDSGVTLQVRAGGEEWEETADYVVGCDGAHSAVRELSGIAFRGRTYDLAPVLADVRLRKPPPVDDVVVLAGNGAVMVTVPYGDGLYRVAVARRDRPWTREPVTLEELGELMSLSLGFDPEPYEPAWLARFKIHQRLADHYRTGRVLLAGDAAHLHSPLGGQGLNLGIQDAVNLGWKLAARIQGWAPPGLLDSYEAERRPQAARILKATDRATWMATSPSPALTALRRTALARLLGSRRVRRVAGEAISGLRSDYARRGGGRALRAGQRVPDLTVRRPGAAPVRLYELMRDGRFLLLDLTPAGRAAALGEAWGSRVCPVRVEEPPARLTGLSTLLVRPDGYVAWADGEDDAEGHQDRVRRALLHWCGAEGPTARGAAPAAVRVPERAAKEDGAGAAPGPRAASDALAATPYVGEAGEGVWGEGPLEDSEGAWQTDPVGTVGAPETGVPVASAEGAGDAGGAEVVAEVRRLGAVEVAHEGTGGVPGPADGAPEPSGAGAPAGEGARKSGGADHGETRRP
;
A
#
# COMPACT_ATOMS: atom_id res chain seq x y z
N MET A 1 7.36 -44.07 -6.53
CA MET A 1 6.90 -43.27 -7.69
C MET A 1 6.32 -42.00 -7.03
N THR A 2 7.03 -40.91 -7.10
CA THR A 2 6.49 -39.60 -6.65
C THR A 2 5.39 -39.22 -7.64
N THR A 3 4.14 -39.21 -7.17
CA THR A 3 3.02 -38.65 -7.94
C THR A 3 3.35 -37.17 -8.23
N ALA A 4 3.10 -36.69 -9.45
CA ALA A 4 3.20 -35.28 -9.76
C ALA A 4 2.26 -34.54 -8.80
N PRO A 5 2.63 -33.33 -8.31
CA PRO A 5 1.76 -32.58 -7.41
C PRO A 5 0.41 -32.28 -8.09
N ASP A 6 -0.67 -32.36 -7.32
CA ASP A 6 -2.03 -32.13 -7.80
C ASP A 6 -2.24 -30.68 -8.25
N HIS A 7 -1.50 -29.74 -7.59
CA HIS A 7 -1.57 -28.32 -7.84
C HIS A 7 -0.17 -27.70 -7.98
N SER A 8 -0.02 -26.71 -8.86
CA SER A 8 1.25 -25.95 -8.93
C SER A 8 1.42 -25.03 -7.72
N VAL A 9 0.34 -24.37 -7.25
CA VAL A 9 0.36 -23.54 -6.06
C VAL A 9 -0.93 -23.72 -5.25
N ILE A 10 -0.77 -23.90 -3.95
CA ILE A 10 -1.87 -23.75 -3.00
C ILE A 10 -1.68 -22.44 -2.24
N VAL A 11 -2.72 -21.60 -2.26
CA VAL A 11 -2.81 -20.37 -1.46
C VAL A 11 -3.72 -20.64 -0.28
N VAL A 12 -3.23 -20.48 0.94
CA VAL A 12 -4.03 -20.68 2.15
C VAL A 12 -4.56 -19.33 2.62
N GLY A 13 -5.90 -19.18 2.59
CA GLY A 13 -6.62 -17.97 2.95
C GLY A 13 -7.18 -17.20 1.75
N ALA A 14 -8.52 -17.01 1.70
CA ALA A 14 -9.26 -16.26 0.69
C ALA A 14 -9.53 -14.80 1.10
N GLY A 15 -8.63 -14.18 1.87
CA GLY A 15 -8.65 -12.73 2.12
C GLY A 15 -8.12 -11.94 0.90
N PRO A 16 -8.11 -10.59 0.95
CA PRO A 16 -7.69 -9.74 -0.17
C PRO A 16 -6.28 -10.09 -0.71
N THR A 17 -5.35 -10.45 0.17
CA THR A 17 -3.98 -10.85 -0.20
C THR A 17 -3.98 -12.15 -0.99
N GLY A 18 -4.64 -13.21 -0.47
CA GLY A 18 -4.66 -14.51 -1.13
C GLY A 18 -5.42 -14.50 -2.46
N LEU A 19 -6.56 -13.82 -2.51
CA LEU A 19 -7.33 -13.65 -3.75
C LEU A 19 -6.55 -12.86 -4.82
N THR A 20 -5.83 -11.79 -4.42
CA THR A 20 -4.95 -11.05 -5.34
C THR A 20 -3.85 -11.97 -5.88
N LEU A 21 -3.19 -12.75 -5.00
CA LEU A 21 -2.14 -13.68 -5.42
C LEU A 21 -2.67 -14.76 -6.37
N ALA A 22 -3.84 -15.31 -6.07
CA ALA A 22 -4.49 -16.29 -6.93
C ALA A 22 -4.81 -15.72 -8.32
N CYS A 23 -5.30 -14.47 -8.39
CA CYS A 23 -5.51 -13.78 -9.67
C CYS A 23 -4.19 -13.60 -10.45
N GLU A 24 -3.10 -13.17 -9.79
CA GLU A 24 -1.79 -12.99 -10.42
C GLU A 24 -1.24 -14.32 -10.99
N LEU A 25 -1.35 -15.41 -10.23
CA LEU A 25 -0.89 -16.74 -10.64
C LEU A 25 -1.70 -17.28 -11.81
N ALA A 26 -3.03 -17.26 -11.70
CA ALA A 26 -3.92 -17.76 -12.75
C ALA A 26 -3.81 -16.93 -14.04
N ALA A 27 -3.71 -15.60 -13.95
CA ALA A 27 -3.46 -14.74 -15.11
C ALA A 27 -2.12 -15.06 -15.81
N ALA A 28 -1.12 -15.52 -15.05
CA ALA A 28 0.14 -16.01 -15.60
C ALA A 28 0.07 -17.47 -16.11
N GLY A 29 -1.09 -18.13 -16.07
CA GLY A 29 -1.28 -19.52 -16.51
C GLY A 29 -0.74 -20.58 -15.55
N VAL A 30 -0.63 -20.25 -14.26
CA VAL A 30 -0.23 -21.19 -13.19
C VAL A 30 -1.50 -21.74 -12.52
N SER A 31 -1.61 -23.07 -12.43
CA SER A 31 -2.70 -23.74 -11.69
C SER A 31 -2.65 -23.34 -10.21
N CYS A 32 -3.76 -22.85 -9.69
CA CYS A 32 -3.84 -22.32 -8.33
C CYS A 32 -5.13 -22.79 -7.65
N THR A 33 -4.97 -23.31 -6.42
CA THR A 33 -6.08 -23.63 -5.51
C THR A 33 -5.98 -22.75 -4.29
N VAL A 34 -7.12 -22.19 -3.87
CA VAL A 34 -7.25 -21.40 -2.64
C VAL A 34 -8.01 -22.20 -1.61
N LEU A 35 -7.41 -22.42 -0.44
CA LEU A 35 -8.05 -23.07 0.71
C LEU A 35 -8.46 -21.98 1.72
N GLU A 36 -9.73 -21.94 2.09
CA GLU A 36 -10.28 -20.97 3.06
C GLU A 36 -11.07 -21.70 4.15
N ARG A 37 -10.66 -21.49 5.40
CA ARG A 37 -11.30 -22.13 6.56
C ARG A 37 -12.73 -21.68 6.85
N ARG A 38 -13.11 -20.46 6.39
CA ARG A 38 -14.47 -19.96 6.58
C ARG A 38 -15.40 -20.49 5.51
N LEU A 39 -16.57 -20.93 5.93
CA LEU A 39 -17.61 -21.37 5.02
C LEU A 39 -18.13 -20.22 4.14
N THR A 40 -18.27 -19.01 4.69
CA THR A 40 -18.78 -17.82 4.01
C THR A 40 -17.82 -16.64 4.14
N THR A 41 -17.97 -15.67 3.27
CA THR A 41 -17.25 -14.39 3.37
C THR A 41 -17.70 -13.64 4.62
N SER A 42 -16.75 -13.06 5.37
CA SER A 42 -17.08 -12.30 6.58
C SER A 42 -17.81 -11.00 6.22
N ALA A 43 -18.93 -10.75 6.85
CA ALA A 43 -19.61 -9.46 6.80
C ALA A 43 -18.84 -8.37 7.57
N GLN A 44 -17.95 -8.76 8.49
CA GLN A 44 -17.15 -7.82 9.27
C GLN A 44 -15.96 -7.35 8.45
N SER A 45 -15.87 -6.06 8.24
CA SER A 45 -14.79 -5.41 7.51
C SER A 45 -13.79 -4.79 8.49
N ARG A 46 -12.54 -5.27 8.52
CA ARG A 46 -11.49 -4.69 9.39
C ARG A 46 -10.76 -3.54 8.72
N ALA A 47 -10.51 -3.63 7.43
CA ALA A 47 -9.84 -2.58 6.67
C ALA A 47 -10.80 -1.45 6.30
N MET A 48 -10.24 -0.22 6.22
CA MET A 48 -11.05 0.98 5.95
C MET A 48 -11.08 1.40 4.48
N GLY A 49 -10.12 0.95 3.65
CA GLY A 49 -10.08 1.36 2.26
C GLY A 49 -8.75 1.14 1.56
N LEU A 50 -8.72 1.56 0.30
CA LEU A 50 -7.63 1.38 -0.64
C LEU A 50 -6.93 2.71 -0.90
N TYR A 51 -5.62 2.73 -0.67
CA TYR A 51 -4.77 3.87 -1.00
C TYR A 51 -4.33 3.85 -2.46
N ALA A 52 -3.84 5.00 -2.92
CA ALA A 52 -3.46 5.23 -4.31
C ALA A 52 -2.54 4.13 -4.89
N ARG A 53 -1.46 3.73 -4.19
CA ARG A 53 -0.55 2.71 -4.73
C ARG A 53 -1.22 1.35 -4.88
N THR A 54 -2.10 0.99 -3.96
CA THR A 54 -2.85 -0.27 -4.04
C THR A 54 -3.82 -0.26 -5.21
N LEU A 55 -4.53 0.85 -5.43
CA LEU A 55 -5.38 1.00 -6.61
C LEU A 55 -4.57 0.98 -7.90
N GLU A 56 -3.36 1.56 -7.92
CA GLU A 56 -2.47 1.49 -9.08
C GLU A 56 -2.06 0.05 -9.42
N VAL A 57 -1.65 -0.75 -8.42
CA VAL A 57 -1.27 -2.15 -8.70
C VAL A 57 -2.47 -2.99 -9.12
N LEU A 58 -3.67 -2.68 -8.64
CA LEU A 58 -4.91 -3.30 -9.10
C LEU A 58 -5.34 -2.80 -10.49
N ASP A 59 -5.02 -1.55 -10.87
CA ASP A 59 -5.25 -1.02 -12.22
C ASP A 59 -4.35 -1.68 -13.27
N LEU A 60 -3.15 -2.13 -12.89
CA LEU A 60 -2.29 -2.96 -13.76
C LEU A 60 -3.00 -4.24 -14.25
N ARG A 61 -4.06 -4.68 -13.59
CA ARG A 61 -4.90 -5.84 -13.97
C ARG A 61 -6.34 -5.45 -14.32
N GLY A 62 -6.64 -4.15 -14.34
CA GLY A 62 -7.96 -3.63 -14.71
C GLY A 62 -9.02 -3.71 -13.61
N HIS A 63 -8.64 -3.99 -12.34
CA HIS A 63 -9.60 -4.15 -11.23
C HIS A 63 -9.99 -2.85 -10.54
N ALA A 64 -9.20 -1.77 -10.72
CA ALA A 64 -9.38 -0.54 -9.96
C ALA A 64 -10.74 0.11 -10.20
N ASP A 65 -11.25 0.12 -11.43
CA ASP A 65 -12.54 0.77 -11.75
C ASP A 65 -13.73 0.07 -11.07
N ALA A 66 -13.74 -1.27 -11.04
CA ALA A 66 -14.76 -2.03 -10.33
C ALA A 66 -14.75 -1.74 -8.82
N LEU A 67 -13.57 -1.60 -8.22
CA LEU A 67 -13.42 -1.31 -6.79
C LEU A 67 -13.79 0.13 -6.44
N THR A 68 -13.36 1.09 -7.26
CA THR A 68 -13.68 2.51 -7.03
C THR A 68 -15.16 2.84 -7.24
N ALA A 69 -15.88 2.03 -8.03
CA ALA A 69 -17.32 2.16 -8.19
C ALA A 69 -18.10 1.88 -6.88
N TYR A 70 -17.56 1.05 -5.99
CA TYR A 70 -18.15 0.79 -4.66
C TYR A 70 -17.64 1.75 -3.59
N GLY A 71 -16.57 2.49 -3.88
CA GLY A 71 -15.84 3.26 -2.89
C GLY A 71 -16.19 4.73 -2.91
N ARG A 72 -16.15 5.34 -1.71
CA ARG A 72 -16.19 6.79 -1.55
C ARG A 72 -14.76 7.34 -1.57
N PRO A 73 -14.41 8.29 -2.47
CA PRO A 73 -13.13 8.96 -2.41
C PRO A 73 -13.10 9.99 -1.28
N VAL A 74 -12.10 9.88 -0.40
CA VAL A 74 -11.82 10.86 0.66
C VAL A 74 -10.46 11.50 0.36
N GLY A 75 -10.48 12.80 0.04
CA GLY A 75 -9.32 13.54 -0.43
C GLY A 75 -8.37 13.98 0.68
N ARG A 76 -8.81 13.99 1.94
CA ARG A 76 -8.04 14.56 3.05
C ARG A 76 -8.03 13.68 4.28
N LEU A 77 -6.93 13.76 5.00
CA LEU A 77 -6.76 13.16 6.32
C LEU A 77 -6.30 14.22 7.30
N HIS A 78 -6.98 14.32 8.42
CA HIS A 78 -6.69 15.26 9.50
C HIS A 78 -5.96 14.54 10.65
N PRO A 79 -4.60 14.48 10.67
CA PRO A 79 -3.84 13.75 11.69
C PRO A 79 -3.80 14.45 13.05
N ALA A 80 -4.23 15.70 13.10
CA ALA A 80 -4.44 16.50 14.30
C ALA A 80 -5.26 17.76 13.95
N ARG A 81 -5.83 18.41 14.97
CA ARG A 81 -6.56 19.68 14.77
C ARG A 81 -5.64 20.73 14.10
N GLY A 82 -6.06 21.27 12.96
CA GLY A 82 -5.30 22.26 12.18
C GLY A 82 -4.17 21.67 11.31
N ALA A 83 -4.03 20.35 11.24
CA ALA A 83 -3.10 19.66 10.36
C ALA A 83 -3.87 18.86 9.31
N VAL A 84 -3.48 18.97 8.05
CA VAL A 84 -4.13 18.28 6.92
C VAL A 84 -3.07 17.63 6.05
N VAL A 85 -3.29 16.37 5.70
CA VAL A 85 -2.63 15.69 4.58
C VAL A 85 -3.62 15.68 3.43
N ASP A 86 -3.25 16.25 2.30
CA ASP A 86 -4.11 16.38 1.13
C ASP A 86 -3.65 15.39 0.06
N PHE A 87 -4.49 14.41 -0.24
CA PHE A 87 -4.22 13.40 -1.26
C PHE A 87 -4.56 13.90 -2.67
N THR A 88 -5.38 14.97 -2.80
CA THR A 88 -5.79 15.50 -4.11
C THR A 88 -4.62 16.10 -4.90
N GLU A 89 -3.50 16.42 -4.22
CA GLU A 89 -2.27 16.91 -4.84
C GLU A 89 -1.34 15.79 -5.35
N LEU A 90 -1.71 14.51 -5.19
CA LEU A 90 -0.87 13.38 -5.56
C LEU A 90 -0.89 13.14 -7.07
N ASP A 91 0.29 12.80 -7.62
CA ASP A 91 0.48 12.47 -9.04
C ASP A 91 0.13 11.01 -9.31
N THR A 92 -1.17 10.75 -9.42
CA THR A 92 -1.76 9.43 -9.64
C THR A 92 -3.18 9.57 -10.20
N ARG A 93 -3.69 8.53 -10.85
CA ARG A 93 -5.10 8.42 -11.26
C ARG A 93 -6.06 8.41 -10.05
N PHE A 94 -5.58 8.02 -8.87
CA PHE A 94 -6.36 7.80 -7.65
C PHE A 94 -5.92 8.75 -6.51
N PRO A 95 -6.16 10.07 -6.63
CA PRO A 95 -5.66 11.06 -5.69
C PRO A 95 -6.55 11.17 -4.44
N ALA A 96 -6.89 10.02 -3.82
CA ALA A 96 -7.73 9.91 -2.64
C ALA A 96 -7.48 8.60 -1.89
N LEU A 97 -7.91 8.51 -0.65
CA LEU A 97 -8.25 7.24 -0.02
C LEU A 97 -9.65 6.84 -0.49
N HIS A 98 -9.78 5.70 -1.16
CA HIS A 98 -11.08 5.14 -1.51
C HIS A 98 -11.57 4.25 -0.36
N VAL A 99 -12.59 4.73 0.34
CA VAL A 99 -13.22 4.01 1.44
C VAL A 99 -14.11 2.92 0.84
N VAL A 100 -13.57 1.71 0.78
CA VAL A 100 -14.21 0.52 0.23
C VAL A 100 -14.27 -0.52 1.33
N PRO A 101 -15.45 -1.02 1.71
CA PRO A 101 -15.54 -2.12 2.66
C PRO A 101 -14.76 -3.34 2.17
N GLN A 102 -14.03 -4.01 3.07
CA GLN A 102 -13.15 -5.13 2.72
C GLN A 102 -13.88 -6.25 1.97
N HIS A 103 -15.11 -6.58 2.38
CA HIS A 103 -15.90 -7.63 1.71
C HIS A 103 -16.16 -7.32 0.24
N ARG A 104 -16.32 -6.04 -0.15
CA ARG A 104 -16.45 -5.65 -1.57
C ARG A 104 -15.16 -5.88 -2.34
N THR A 105 -14.02 -5.63 -1.70
CA THR A 105 -12.71 -5.96 -2.30
C THR A 105 -12.57 -7.46 -2.49
N GLU A 106 -12.97 -8.25 -1.50
CA GLU A 106 -12.97 -9.72 -1.58
C GLU A 106 -13.93 -10.23 -2.67
N GLU A 107 -15.14 -9.70 -2.79
CA GLU A 107 -16.11 -10.07 -3.84
C GLU A 107 -15.56 -9.83 -5.26
N VAL A 108 -15.00 -8.64 -5.52
CA VAL A 108 -14.44 -8.31 -6.84
C VAL A 108 -13.28 -9.24 -7.19
N LEU A 109 -12.36 -9.44 -6.25
CA LEU A 109 -11.18 -10.29 -6.46
C LEU A 109 -11.57 -11.77 -6.58
N GLN A 110 -12.50 -12.26 -5.75
CA GLN A 110 -12.99 -13.65 -5.82
C GLN A 110 -13.69 -13.93 -7.15
N LYS A 111 -14.59 -13.03 -7.58
CA LYS A 111 -15.26 -13.16 -8.87
C LYS A 111 -14.23 -13.32 -10.00
N HIS A 112 -13.23 -12.44 -10.00
CA HIS A 112 -12.19 -12.49 -11.03
C HIS A 112 -11.30 -13.73 -10.93
N ALA A 113 -10.92 -14.18 -9.73
CA ALA A 113 -10.16 -15.41 -9.54
C ALA A 113 -10.90 -16.63 -10.12
N LEU A 114 -12.22 -16.73 -9.87
CA LEU A 114 -13.07 -17.79 -10.43
C LEU A 114 -13.17 -17.70 -11.96
N GLU A 115 -13.30 -16.50 -12.52
CA GLU A 115 -13.30 -16.27 -13.99
C GLU A 115 -11.97 -16.70 -14.63
N LEU A 116 -10.86 -16.61 -13.93
CA LEU A 116 -9.54 -17.07 -14.35
C LEU A 116 -9.32 -18.57 -14.13
N GLY A 117 -10.29 -19.31 -13.57
CA GLY A 117 -10.21 -20.74 -13.35
C GLY A 117 -9.52 -21.15 -12.04
N VAL A 118 -9.38 -20.25 -11.07
CA VAL A 118 -8.90 -20.60 -9.73
C VAL A 118 -9.91 -21.51 -9.04
N THR A 119 -9.43 -22.59 -8.44
CA THR A 119 -10.24 -23.44 -7.56
C THR A 119 -10.29 -22.84 -6.16
N LEU A 120 -11.48 -22.56 -5.65
CA LEU A 120 -11.69 -22.06 -4.28
C LEU A 120 -12.42 -23.10 -3.44
N VAL A 121 -11.73 -23.66 -2.45
CA VAL A 121 -12.27 -24.62 -1.48
C VAL A 121 -12.51 -23.89 -0.16
N ARG A 122 -13.77 -23.86 0.27
CA ARG A 122 -14.19 -23.25 1.54
C ARG A 122 -14.42 -24.35 2.59
N ASP A 123 -14.51 -23.92 3.86
CA ASP A 123 -14.56 -24.82 5.03
C ASP A 123 -13.30 -25.71 5.13
N ALA A 124 -12.19 -25.31 4.53
CA ALA A 124 -10.95 -26.05 4.43
C ALA A 124 -9.90 -25.47 5.39
N GLU A 125 -9.68 -26.15 6.51
CA GLU A 125 -8.69 -25.79 7.53
C GLU A 125 -7.40 -26.58 7.32
N VAL A 126 -6.30 -25.90 7.12
CA VAL A 126 -4.95 -26.50 7.09
C VAL A 126 -4.47 -26.71 8.51
N PHE A 127 -4.15 -27.95 8.89
CA PHE A 127 -3.68 -28.31 10.22
C PHE A 127 -2.34 -29.06 10.24
N GLY A 128 -1.81 -29.47 9.07
CA GLY A 128 -0.49 -30.07 8.91
C GLY A 128 0.20 -29.58 7.65
N LEU A 129 1.54 -29.54 7.66
CA LEU A 129 2.38 -29.13 6.55
C LEU A 129 3.71 -29.88 6.59
N GLU A 130 4.05 -30.53 5.50
CA GLU A 130 5.37 -31.14 5.28
C GLU A 130 5.91 -30.68 3.93
N GLN A 131 7.22 -30.55 3.79
CA GLN A 131 7.86 -30.22 2.52
C GLN A 131 9.15 -30.99 2.31
N ASP A 132 9.42 -31.30 1.04
CA ASP A 132 10.68 -31.90 0.58
C ASP A 132 11.18 -31.26 -0.73
N ASP A 133 12.14 -31.87 -1.40
CA ASP A 133 12.67 -31.38 -2.68
C ASP A 133 11.64 -31.48 -3.81
N SER A 134 10.61 -32.32 -3.69
CA SER A 134 9.60 -32.55 -4.73
C SER A 134 8.41 -31.59 -4.61
N GLY A 135 8.01 -31.21 -3.39
CA GLY A 135 6.82 -30.38 -3.18
C GLY A 135 6.52 -30.08 -1.73
N VAL A 136 5.28 -29.66 -1.49
CA VAL A 136 4.68 -29.43 -0.17
C VAL A 136 3.41 -30.24 -0.09
N THR A 137 3.23 -30.96 1.02
CA THR A 137 2.00 -31.68 1.37
C THR A 137 1.30 -30.95 2.50
N LEU A 138 0.03 -30.64 2.33
CA LEU A 138 -0.83 -30.07 3.35
C LEU A 138 -1.83 -31.11 3.84
N GLN A 139 -2.04 -31.18 5.15
CA GLN A 139 -3.15 -31.89 5.76
C GLN A 139 -4.30 -30.93 5.95
N VAL A 140 -5.45 -31.24 5.35
CA VAL A 140 -6.62 -30.37 5.27
C VAL A 140 -7.82 -31.06 5.90
N ARG A 141 -8.65 -30.28 6.61
CA ARG A 141 -9.87 -30.78 7.23
C ARG A 141 -11.07 -29.91 6.83
N ALA A 142 -12.19 -30.53 6.46
CA ALA A 142 -13.48 -29.88 6.22
C ALA A 142 -14.64 -30.80 6.54
N GLY A 143 -15.68 -30.31 7.19
CA GLY A 143 -16.89 -31.11 7.47
C GLY A 143 -16.65 -32.39 8.30
N GLY A 144 -15.51 -32.53 8.95
CA GLY A 144 -15.09 -33.72 9.70
C GLY A 144 -14.31 -34.74 8.87
N GLU A 145 -14.10 -34.52 7.58
CA GLU A 145 -13.23 -35.32 6.71
C GLU A 145 -11.82 -34.71 6.67
N GLU A 146 -10.81 -35.56 6.60
CA GLU A 146 -9.39 -35.18 6.49
C GLU A 146 -8.80 -35.80 5.23
N TRP A 147 -7.99 -35.01 4.51
CA TRP A 147 -7.28 -35.44 3.29
C TRP A 147 -5.96 -34.70 3.13
N GLU A 148 -5.17 -35.15 2.20
CA GLU A 148 -3.91 -34.51 1.82
C GLU A 148 -4.01 -33.81 0.46
N GLU A 149 -3.40 -32.62 0.36
CA GLU A 149 -3.23 -31.86 -0.88
C GLU A 149 -1.74 -31.63 -1.12
N THR A 150 -1.31 -31.79 -2.38
CA THR A 150 0.09 -31.59 -2.76
C THR A 150 0.27 -30.43 -3.73
N ALA A 151 1.37 -29.70 -3.61
CA ALA A 151 1.68 -28.57 -4.50
C ALA A 151 3.18 -28.38 -4.69
N ASP A 152 3.57 -27.76 -5.81
CA ASP A 152 4.95 -27.29 -6.00
C ASP A 152 5.35 -26.23 -4.96
N TYR A 153 4.42 -25.34 -4.60
CA TYR A 153 4.59 -24.25 -3.63
C TYR A 153 3.31 -24.02 -2.82
N VAL A 154 3.48 -23.60 -1.56
CA VAL A 154 2.39 -23.15 -0.68
C VAL A 154 2.64 -21.70 -0.27
N VAL A 155 1.59 -20.87 -0.30
CA VAL A 155 1.67 -19.49 0.17
C VAL A 155 0.64 -19.25 1.26
N GLY A 156 1.11 -18.98 2.50
CA GLY A 156 0.28 -18.59 3.63
C GLY A 156 -0.18 -17.14 3.48
N CYS A 157 -1.48 -16.96 3.23
CA CYS A 157 -2.22 -15.69 3.23
C CYS A 157 -3.34 -15.73 4.27
N ASP A 158 -3.21 -16.59 5.29
CA ASP A 158 -4.20 -17.03 6.27
C ASP A 158 -4.29 -16.12 7.50
N GLY A 159 -3.71 -14.94 7.40
CA GLY A 159 -3.92 -13.85 8.34
C GLY A 159 -3.06 -13.90 9.60
N ALA A 160 -3.50 -13.17 10.64
CA ALA A 160 -2.72 -12.96 11.87
C ALA A 160 -2.34 -14.26 12.61
N HIS A 161 -3.26 -15.22 12.59
CA HIS A 161 -3.11 -16.55 13.21
C HIS A 161 -2.77 -17.60 12.16
N SER A 162 -1.77 -17.31 11.33
CA SER A 162 -1.36 -18.16 10.21
C SER A 162 -0.90 -19.54 10.67
N ALA A 163 -1.65 -20.56 10.30
CA ALA A 163 -1.25 -21.97 10.48
C ALA A 163 -0.04 -22.31 9.62
N VAL A 164 0.01 -21.79 8.38
CA VAL A 164 1.16 -21.99 7.48
C VAL A 164 2.46 -21.47 8.10
N ARG A 165 2.44 -20.27 8.69
CA ARG A 165 3.61 -19.72 9.39
C ARG A 165 4.05 -20.59 10.54
N GLU A 166 3.12 -21.02 11.40
CA GLU A 166 3.39 -21.82 12.59
C GLU A 166 3.94 -23.20 12.21
N LEU A 167 3.28 -23.89 11.28
CA LEU A 167 3.67 -25.22 10.80
C LEU A 167 5.03 -25.20 10.06
N SER A 168 5.36 -24.10 9.40
CA SER A 168 6.68 -23.93 8.75
C SER A 168 7.80 -23.50 9.69
N GLY A 169 7.51 -23.28 10.99
CA GLY A 169 8.50 -22.89 12.00
C GLY A 169 9.04 -21.47 11.84
N ILE A 170 8.40 -20.61 11.05
CA ILE A 170 8.85 -19.24 10.86
C ILE A 170 8.48 -18.39 12.08
N ALA A 171 9.49 -17.86 12.77
CA ALA A 171 9.29 -17.03 13.95
C ALA A 171 8.60 -15.70 13.63
N PHE A 172 7.68 -15.27 14.49
CA PHE A 172 6.88 -14.04 14.33
C PHE A 172 7.17 -13.07 15.47
N ARG A 173 8.23 -12.28 15.32
CA ARG A 173 8.77 -11.42 16.38
C ARG A 173 8.04 -10.10 16.48
N GLY A 174 7.85 -9.64 17.72
CA GLY A 174 7.22 -8.36 17.97
C GLY A 174 6.61 -8.26 19.35
N ARG A 175 5.58 -7.43 19.48
CA ARG A 175 4.89 -7.17 20.74
C ARG A 175 3.38 -7.02 20.54
N THR A 176 2.65 -7.17 21.62
CA THR A 176 1.24 -6.79 21.74
C THR A 176 1.17 -5.47 22.50
N TYR A 177 0.33 -4.53 22.03
CA TYR A 177 0.10 -3.29 22.75
C TYR A 177 -0.86 -3.51 23.91
N ASP A 178 -0.61 -2.79 24.99
CA ASP A 178 -1.56 -2.66 26.10
C ASP A 178 -2.62 -1.60 25.75
N LEU A 179 -3.34 -1.85 24.67
CA LEU A 179 -4.41 -1.02 24.14
C LEU A 179 -5.46 -1.93 23.54
N ALA A 180 -6.70 -1.69 23.87
CA ALA A 180 -7.85 -2.43 23.38
C ALA A 180 -8.79 -1.53 22.58
N PRO A 181 -8.51 -1.23 21.30
CA PRO A 181 -9.40 -0.42 20.52
C PRO A 181 -10.75 -1.10 20.33
N VAL A 182 -11.78 -0.26 20.43
CA VAL A 182 -13.13 -0.55 19.95
C VAL A 182 -13.21 -0.10 18.50
N LEU A 183 -13.63 -0.99 17.63
CA LEU A 183 -13.90 -0.73 16.22
C LEU A 183 -15.39 -0.94 15.97
N ALA A 184 -16.01 0.01 15.28
CA ALA A 184 -17.43 -0.01 14.99
C ALA A 184 -17.72 0.57 13.60
N ASP A 185 -18.74 0.03 12.94
CA ASP A 185 -19.46 0.73 11.87
C ASP A 185 -20.80 1.15 12.41
N VAL A 186 -21.01 2.47 12.51
CA VAL A 186 -22.12 3.05 13.28
C VAL A 186 -22.60 4.36 12.65
N ARG A 187 -23.89 4.66 12.77
CA ARG A 187 -24.45 5.96 12.40
C ARG A 187 -24.25 6.96 13.55
N LEU A 188 -24.04 8.22 13.19
CA LEU A 188 -23.86 9.32 14.15
C LEU A 188 -24.94 10.39 13.90
N ARG A 189 -25.71 10.76 14.93
CA ARG A 189 -26.67 11.89 14.84
C ARG A 189 -25.94 13.23 14.80
N LYS A 190 -24.80 13.32 15.51
CA LYS A 190 -23.94 14.49 15.56
C LYS A 190 -22.53 14.10 15.09
N PRO A 191 -22.29 14.01 13.77
CA PRO A 191 -21.00 13.61 13.23
C PRO A 191 -19.93 14.68 13.46
N PRO A 192 -18.64 14.34 13.28
CA PRO A 192 -17.56 15.31 13.19
C PRO A 192 -17.85 16.39 12.14
N PRO A 193 -17.36 17.64 12.34
CA PRO A 193 -17.71 18.78 11.48
C PRO A 193 -17.12 18.73 10.07
N VAL A 194 -16.26 17.74 9.79
CA VAL A 194 -15.64 17.53 8.48
C VAL A 194 -15.91 16.12 8.00
N ASP A 195 -16.22 16.00 6.72
CA ASP A 195 -16.57 14.74 6.07
C ASP A 195 -15.33 14.08 5.43
N ASP A 196 -14.24 14.06 6.20
CA ASP A 196 -12.92 13.53 5.87
C ASP A 196 -12.50 12.47 6.90
N VAL A 197 -11.33 11.84 6.70
CA VAL A 197 -10.72 11.01 7.74
C VAL A 197 -10.16 11.91 8.84
N VAL A 198 -10.65 11.73 10.06
CA VAL A 198 -10.22 12.50 11.22
C VAL A 198 -9.52 11.61 12.24
N VAL A 199 -8.34 12.03 12.68
CA VAL A 199 -7.61 11.41 13.79
C VAL A 199 -7.55 12.39 14.94
N LEU A 200 -8.20 12.05 16.04
CA LEU A 200 -8.10 12.77 17.30
C LEU A 200 -7.22 11.98 18.25
N ALA A 201 -6.21 12.63 18.78
CA ALA A 201 -5.25 11.96 19.66
C ALA A 201 -4.76 12.91 20.75
N GLY A 202 -4.69 12.40 21.97
CA GLY A 202 -4.24 13.14 23.15
C GLY A 202 -4.80 12.58 24.45
N ASN A 203 -4.19 12.93 25.56
CA ASN A 203 -4.61 12.52 26.91
C ASN A 203 -4.78 11.00 27.06
N GLY A 204 -3.87 10.22 26.45
CA GLY A 204 -3.92 8.76 26.52
C GLY A 204 -4.95 8.10 25.59
N ALA A 205 -5.63 8.86 24.73
CA ALA A 205 -6.63 8.36 23.81
C ALA A 205 -6.25 8.60 22.34
N VAL A 206 -6.72 7.74 21.46
CA VAL A 206 -6.71 7.94 20.00
C VAL A 206 -8.05 7.50 19.43
N MET A 207 -8.62 8.32 18.57
CA MET A 207 -9.83 8.00 17.82
C MET A 207 -9.60 8.32 16.33
N VAL A 208 -10.09 7.43 15.48
CA VAL A 208 -10.13 7.61 14.02
C VAL A 208 -11.58 7.50 13.59
N THR A 209 -12.05 8.45 12.79
CA THR A 209 -13.34 8.36 12.12
C THR A 209 -13.16 8.40 10.61
N VAL A 210 -13.85 7.52 9.91
CA VAL A 210 -13.83 7.40 8.45
C VAL A 210 -15.26 7.41 7.95
N PRO A 211 -15.66 8.40 7.13
CA PRO A 211 -17.01 8.45 6.61
C PRO A 211 -17.22 7.44 5.46
N TYR A 212 -18.26 6.61 5.58
CA TYR A 212 -18.71 5.74 4.47
C TYR A 212 -19.72 6.44 3.56
N GLY A 213 -20.38 7.47 4.05
CA GLY A 213 -21.54 8.13 3.43
C GLY A 213 -22.83 7.87 4.21
N ASP A 214 -23.89 8.62 3.88
CA ASP A 214 -25.25 8.47 4.43
C ASP A 214 -25.33 8.39 5.97
N GLY A 215 -24.44 9.12 6.64
CA GLY A 215 -24.36 9.13 8.11
C GLY A 215 -23.72 7.89 8.74
N LEU A 216 -23.23 6.94 7.94
CA LEU A 216 -22.48 5.79 8.43
C LEU A 216 -20.98 6.13 8.54
N TYR A 217 -20.40 5.80 9.67
CA TYR A 217 -18.99 6.03 9.99
C TYR A 217 -18.33 4.74 10.49
N ARG A 218 -17.11 4.49 10.05
CA ARG A 218 -16.19 3.63 10.78
C ARG A 218 -15.53 4.43 11.88
N VAL A 219 -15.60 3.93 13.09
CA VAL A 219 -14.96 4.50 14.27
C VAL A 219 -13.98 3.49 14.84
N ALA A 220 -12.75 3.91 15.06
CA ALA A 220 -11.77 3.16 15.84
C ALA A 220 -11.34 4.04 17.01
N VAL A 221 -11.58 3.63 18.24
CA VAL A 221 -11.24 4.40 19.43
C VAL A 221 -10.53 3.53 20.46
N ALA A 222 -9.41 4.01 21.00
CA ALA A 222 -8.65 3.34 22.06
C ALA A 222 -8.22 4.33 23.12
N ARG A 223 -8.18 3.88 24.39
CA ARG A 223 -7.69 4.63 25.53
C ARG A 223 -6.79 3.76 26.40
N ARG A 224 -5.73 4.35 26.95
CA ARG A 224 -4.79 3.63 27.85
C ARG A 224 -5.42 3.21 29.19
N ASP A 225 -6.39 3.99 29.67
CA ASP A 225 -7.10 3.72 30.92
C ASP A 225 -8.25 2.70 30.76
N ARG A 226 -8.42 2.15 29.56
CA ARG A 226 -9.39 1.09 29.25
C ARG A 226 -8.63 -0.13 28.68
N PRO A 227 -8.18 -1.05 29.54
CA PRO A 227 -7.45 -2.26 29.11
C PRO A 227 -8.38 -3.23 28.36
N TRP A 228 -7.79 -4.22 27.74
CA TRP A 228 -8.54 -5.27 27.06
C TRP A 228 -9.37 -6.09 28.05
N THR A 229 -10.64 -6.33 27.73
CA THR A 229 -11.56 -7.22 28.44
C THR A 229 -12.20 -8.19 27.45
N ARG A 230 -12.74 -9.31 27.97
CA ARG A 230 -13.52 -10.27 27.17
C ARG A 230 -14.99 -9.85 27.05
N GLU A 231 -15.41 -8.81 27.74
CA GLU A 231 -16.78 -8.35 27.70
C GLU A 231 -17.14 -7.81 26.32
N PRO A 232 -18.34 -8.11 25.82
CA PRO A 232 -18.85 -7.54 24.58
C PRO A 232 -18.85 -6.00 24.65
N VAL A 233 -18.56 -5.36 23.54
CA VAL A 233 -18.62 -3.90 23.43
C VAL A 233 -20.10 -3.48 23.34
N THR A 234 -20.51 -2.49 24.13
CA THR A 234 -21.84 -1.89 24.03
C THR A 234 -21.81 -0.57 23.27
N LEU A 235 -22.97 -0.14 22.80
CA LEU A 235 -23.12 1.13 22.11
C LEU A 235 -22.89 2.32 23.07
N GLU A 236 -23.26 2.17 24.34
CA GLU A 236 -23.02 3.13 25.41
C GLU A 236 -21.50 3.32 25.63
N GLU A 237 -20.76 2.22 25.74
CA GLU A 237 -19.29 2.28 25.86
C GLU A 237 -18.66 3.00 24.68
N LEU A 238 -19.08 2.71 23.46
CA LEU A 238 -18.62 3.41 22.26
C LEU A 238 -18.91 4.90 22.35
N GLY A 239 -20.14 5.28 22.74
CA GLY A 239 -20.58 6.66 22.92
C GLY A 239 -19.74 7.43 23.94
N GLU A 240 -19.44 6.80 25.10
CA GLU A 240 -18.56 7.38 26.12
C GLU A 240 -17.13 7.63 25.57
N LEU A 241 -16.55 6.62 24.94
CA LEU A 241 -15.19 6.70 24.39
C LEU A 241 -15.07 7.79 23.31
N MET A 242 -16.11 7.89 22.45
CA MET A 242 -16.18 8.91 21.42
C MET A 242 -16.36 10.32 22.04
N SER A 243 -17.26 10.47 23.00
CA SER A 243 -17.55 11.75 23.66
C SER A 243 -16.31 12.32 24.35
N LEU A 244 -15.55 11.47 25.04
CA LEU A 244 -14.28 11.83 25.66
C LEU A 244 -13.22 12.30 24.63
N SER A 245 -13.27 11.81 23.40
CA SER A 245 -12.32 12.16 22.33
C SER A 245 -12.75 13.40 21.55
N LEU A 246 -14.04 13.54 21.29
CA LEU A 246 -14.64 14.65 20.53
C LEU A 246 -14.84 15.91 21.37
N GLY A 247 -15.15 15.76 22.66
CA GLY A 247 -15.57 16.82 23.56
C GLY A 247 -17.07 17.16 23.46
N PHE A 248 -17.84 16.33 22.78
CA PHE A 248 -19.32 16.37 22.69
C PHE A 248 -19.85 14.96 22.45
N ASP A 249 -21.13 14.71 22.76
CA ASP A 249 -21.78 13.43 22.50
C ASP A 249 -22.17 13.31 21.02
N PRO A 250 -21.59 12.33 20.27
CA PRO A 250 -21.91 12.11 18.86
C PRO A 250 -23.25 11.39 18.65
N GLU A 251 -23.90 10.91 19.71
CA GLU A 251 -25.15 10.15 19.69
C GLU A 251 -25.10 8.98 18.68
N PRO A 252 -24.23 7.97 18.90
CA PRO A 252 -24.14 6.82 18.02
C PRO A 252 -25.43 5.98 18.07
N TYR A 253 -25.87 5.48 16.91
CA TYR A 253 -27.07 4.65 16.79
C TYR A 253 -26.94 3.67 15.62
N GLU A 254 -27.78 2.63 15.59
CA GLU A 254 -27.79 1.61 14.53
C GLU A 254 -26.39 1.07 14.19
N PRO A 255 -25.71 0.40 15.12
CA PRO A 255 -24.42 -0.21 14.83
C PRO A 255 -24.61 -1.37 13.86
N ALA A 256 -23.87 -1.38 12.75
CA ALA A 256 -23.81 -2.53 11.86
C ALA A 256 -23.01 -3.66 12.55
N TRP A 257 -21.96 -3.30 13.28
CA TRP A 257 -21.21 -4.21 14.16
C TRP A 257 -20.29 -3.41 15.09
N LEU A 258 -19.90 -4.08 16.19
CA LEU A 258 -18.98 -3.59 17.21
C LEU A 258 -18.02 -4.71 17.56
N ALA A 259 -16.74 -4.39 17.74
CA ALA A 259 -15.76 -5.35 18.20
C ALA A 259 -14.62 -4.70 18.98
N ARG A 260 -14.04 -5.42 19.91
CA ARG A 260 -12.82 -5.08 20.61
C ARG A 260 -11.72 -6.01 20.14
N PHE A 261 -10.50 -5.52 19.92
CA PHE A 261 -9.39 -6.37 19.50
C PHE A 261 -8.07 -5.96 20.13
N LYS A 262 -7.12 -6.87 20.13
CA LYS A 262 -5.74 -6.60 20.55
C LYS A 262 -4.94 -6.06 19.36
N ILE A 263 -4.12 -5.07 19.59
CA ILE A 263 -3.18 -4.58 18.59
C ILE A 263 -1.89 -5.37 18.72
N HIS A 264 -1.51 -6.06 17.65
CA HIS A 264 -0.21 -6.71 17.54
C HIS A 264 0.68 -5.95 16.57
N GLN A 265 1.98 -5.92 16.88
CA GLN A 265 3.03 -5.46 15.98
C GLN A 265 4.06 -6.58 15.88
N ARG A 266 4.03 -7.29 14.77
CA ARG A 266 4.87 -8.47 14.58
C ARG A 266 5.37 -8.53 13.13
N LEU A 267 6.57 -9.09 12.95
CA LEU A 267 7.18 -9.29 11.64
C LEU A 267 7.79 -10.69 11.59
N ALA A 268 7.50 -11.44 10.54
CA ALA A 268 8.13 -12.73 10.30
C ALA A 268 9.63 -12.56 10.07
N ASP A 269 10.44 -13.47 10.64
CA ASP A 269 11.88 -13.43 10.47
C ASP A 269 12.27 -13.68 9.01
N HIS A 270 11.51 -14.53 8.34
CA HIS A 270 11.62 -14.83 6.92
C HIS A 270 10.24 -14.83 6.26
N TYR A 271 10.19 -14.49 4.97
CA TYR A 271 8.98 -14.58 4.15
C TYR A 271 8.95 -15.86 3.32
N ARG A 272 10.03 -16.64 3.40
CA ARG A 272 10.16 -17.90 2.69
C ARG A 272 11.00 -18.91 3.48
N THR A 273 10.56 -20.17 3.47
CA THR A 273 11.36 -21.33 3.87
C THR A 273 11.12 -22.45 2.84
N GLY A 274 12.15 -22.81 2.06
CA GLY A 274 12.03 -23.80 1.00
C GLY A 274 10.97 -23.42 -0.04
N ARG A 275 9.89 -24.19 -0.09
CA ARG A 275 8.74 -24.05 -1.01
C ARG A 275 7.53 -23.37 -0.36
N VAL A 276 7.64 -22.99 0.91
CA VAL A 276 6.60 -22.29 1.67
C VAL A 276 6.91 -20.81 1.75
N LEU A 277 5.93 -19.96 1.41
CA LEU A 277 6.04 -18.50 1.45
C LEU A 277 4.91 -17.90 2.29
N LEU A 278 5.10 -16.67 2.76
CA LEU A 278 4.11 -15.91 3.54
C LEU A 278 3.84 -14.56 2.87
N ALA A 279 2.58 -14.10 2.91
CA ALA A 279 2.19 -12.78 2.43
C ALA A 279 1.07 -12.17 3.31
N GLY A 280 1.01 -10.84 3.35
CA GLY A 280 0.02 -10.09 4.12
C GLY A 280 0.17 -10.31 5.64
N ASP A 281 -0.96 -10.41 6.34
CA ASP A 281 -0.99 -10.51 7.81
C ASP A 281 -0.32 -11.79 8.35
N ALA A 282 -0.15 -12.82 7.53
CA ALA A 282 0.66 -14.00 7.88
C ALA A 282 2.15 -13.65 8.06
N ALA A 283 2.64 -12.64 7.33
CA ALA A 283 4.04 -12.20 7.35
C ALA A 283 4.28 -10.97 8.24
N HIS A 284 3.29 -10.10 8.44
CA HIS A 284 3.44 -8.85 9.18
C HIS A 284 2.13 -8.32 9.75
N LEU A 285 2.18 -7.91 11.01
CA LEU A 285 1.09 -7.22 11.70
C LEU A 285 1.56 -5.86 12.19
N HIS A 286 0.75 -4.85 12.06
CA HIS A 286 1.05 -3.51 12.56
C HIS A 286 -0.18 -2.85 13.17
N SER A 287 0.04 -1.77 13.93
CA SER A 287 -1.05 -0.96 14.47
C SER A 287 -1.99 -0.51 13.33
N PRO A 288 -3.32 -0.57 13.52
CA PRO A 288 -4.30 -0.16 12.52
C PRO A 288 -4.28 1.34 12.23
N LEU A 289 -3.52 2.11 13.02
CA LEU A 289 -3.37 3.55 12.80
C LEU A 289 -2.70 3.84 11.45
N GLY A 290 -3.50 4.33 10.51
CA GLY A 290 -3.10 4.60 9.14
C GLY A 290 -3.65 3.62 8.09
N GLY A 291 -4.35 2.53 8.48
CA GLY A 291 -5.07 1.65 7.54
C GLY A 291 -4.21 0.96 6.47
N GLN A 292 -2.97 0.56 6.80
CA GLN A 292 -1.98 0.09 5.82
C GLN A 292 -2.02 -1.42 5.55
N GLY A 293 -2.59 -2.27 6.45
CA GLY A 293 -2.45 -3.73 6.42
C GLY A 293 -2.91 -4.37 5.11
N LEU A 294 -4.17 -4.20 4.77
CA LEU A 294 -4.74 -4.71 3.52
C LEU A 294 -3.94 -4.21 2.29
N ASN A 295 -3.57 -2.92 2.30
CA ASN A 295 -2.81 -2.29 1.23
C ASN A 295 -1.42 -2.91 1.05
N LEU A 296 -0.74 -3.21 2.15
CA LEU A 296 0.58 -3.85 2.14
C LEU A 296 0.50 -5.29 1.65
N GLY A 297 -0.52 -6.04 2.10
CA GLY A 297 -0.74 -7.43 1.69
C GLY A 297 -1.07 -7.60 0.20
N ILE A 298 -1.90 -6.73 -0.37
CA ILE A 298 -2.17 -6.72 -1.82
C ILE A 298 -0.88 -6.45 -2.60
N GLN A 299 -0.05 -5.50 -2.15
CA GLN A 299 1.23 -5.23 -2.79
C GLN A 299 2.23 -6.38 -2.64
N ASP A 300 2.20 -7.15 -1.53
CA ASP A 300 2.99 -8.38 -1.40
C ASP A 300 2.57 -9.40 -2.46
N ALA A 301 1.26 -9.62 -2.61
CA ALA A 301 0.70 -10.57 -3.57
C ALA A 301 1.08 -10.23 -5.01
N VAL A 302 0.95 -8.96 -5.42
CA VAL A 302 1.34 -8.52 -6.77
C VAL A 302 2.85 -8.63 -7.00
N ASN A 303 3.68 -8.37 -5.99
CA ASN A 303 5.14 -8.53 -6.09
C ASN A 303 5.55 -10.00 -6.18
N LEU A 304 4.89 -10.89 -5.42
CA LEU A 304 5.17 -12.31 -5.39
C LEU A 304 4.67 -13.05 -6.63
N GLY A 305 3.44 -12.75 -7.09
CA GLY A 305 2.71 -13.56 -8.05
C GLY A 305 3.49 -13.80 -9.35
N TRP A 306 3.99 -12.76 -10.01
CA TRP A 306 4.77 -12.90 -11.23
C TRP A 306 6.13 -13.59 -11.03
N LYS A 307 6.77 -13.42 -9.86
CA LYS A 307 8.06 -14.05 -9.53
C LYS A 307 7.89 -15.55 -9.30
N LEU A 308 6.82 -15.94 -8.59
CA LEU A 308 6.48 -17.32 -8.34
C LEU A 308 6.06 -18.02 -9.64
N ALA A 309 5.25 -17.35 -10.46
CA ALA A 309 4.87 -17.87 -11.79
C ALA A 309 6.11 -18.08 -12.67
N ALA A 310 7.04 -17.12 -12.71
CA ALA A 310 8.31 -17.27 -13.42
C ALA A 310 9.11 -18.48 -12.95
N ARG A 311 9.15 -18.74 -11.64
CA ARG A 311 9.85 -19.88 -11.04
C ARG A 311 9.23 -21.22 -11.47
N ILE A 312 7.90 -21.31 -11.41
CA ILE A 312 7.16 -22.52 -11.78
C ILE A 312 7.28 -22.80 -13.29
N GLN A 313 7.23 -21.76 -14.10
CA GLN A 313 7.38 -21.86 -15.55
C GLN A 313 8.82 -22.09 -16.02
N GLY A 314 9.80 -22.06 -15.11
CA GLY A 314 11.18 -22.41 -15.36
C GLY A 314 12.03 -21.34 -16.06
N TRP A 315 11.53 -20.11 -16.22
CA TRP A 315 12.29 -19.02 -16.84
C TRP A 315 12.86 -18.01 -15.83
N ALA A 316 12.55 -18.16 -14.54
CA ALA A 316 13.05 -17.25 -13.51
C ALA A 316 14.58 -17.23 -13.48
N PRO A 317 15.22 -16.04 -13.59
CA PRO A 317 16.65 -15.92 -13.33
C PRO A 317 17.00 -16.31 -11.88
N PRO A 318 18.25 -16.73 -11.62
CA PRO A 318 18.69 -17.03 -10.26
C PRO A 318 18.43 -15.86 -9.30
N GLY A 319 17.89 -16.15 -8.11
CA GLY A 319 17.61 -15.15 -7.07
C GLY A 319 16.34 -14.33 -7.30
N LEU A 320 15.60 -14.51 -8.41
CA LEU A 320 14.37 -13.73 -8.66
C LEU A 320 13.33 -13.93 -7.55
N LEU A 321 13.05 -15.16 -7.14
CA LEU A 321 12.08 -15.44 -6.09
C LEU A 321 12.57 -14.94 -4.72
N ASP A 322 13.86 -15.00 -4.45
CA ASP A 322 14.47 -14.49 -3.19
C ASP A 322 14.34 -12.97 -3.08
N SER A 323 14.23 -12.27 -4.22
CA SER A 323 13.99 -10.82 -4.25
C SER A 323 12.64 -10.43 -3.64
N TYR A 324 11.67 -11.36 -3.51
CA TYR A 324 10.41 -11.10 -2.83
C TYR A 324 10.64 -10.65 -1.38
N GLU A 325 11.32 -11.47 -0.59
CA GLU A 325 11.64 -11.12 0.80
C GLU A 325 12.53 -9.88 0.88
N ALA A 326 13.56 -9.78 0.03
CA ALA A 326 14.50 -8.66 0.01
C ALA A 326 13.82 -7.31 -0.29
N GLU A 327 12.75 -7.30 -1.07
CA GLU A 327 11.98 -6.11 -1.42
C GLU A 327 10.85 -5.81 -0.41
N ARG A 328 10.06 -6.84 -0.01
CA ARG A 328 8.83 -6.62 0.74
C ARG A 328 9.01 -6.56 2.25
N ARG A 329 9.87 -7.41 2.83
CA ARG A 329 10.12 -7.40 4.27
C ARG A 329 10.67 -6.06 4.80
N PRO A 330 11.62 -5.37 4.12
CA PRO A 330 12.04 -4.03 4.54
C PRO A 330 10.95 -2.97 4.43
N GLN A 331 10.02 -3.08 3.48
CA GLN A 331 8.87 -2.18 3.38
C GLN A 331 7.93 -2.37 4.57
N ALA A 332 7.58 -3.62 4.90
CA ALA A 332 6.81 -3.94 6.08
C ALA A 332 7.49 -3.41 7.36
N ALA A 333 8.79 -3.64 7.54
CA ALA A 333 9.54 -3.15 8.70
C ALA A 333 9.51 -1.60 8.83
N ARG A 334 9.54 -0.87 7.71
CA ARG A 334 9.40 0.60 7.71
C ARG A 334 8.01 1.04 8.16
N ILE A 335 6.97 0.38 7.65
CA ILE A 335 5.57 0.66 8.01
C ILE A 335 5.34 0.32 9.49
N LEU A 336 5.83 -0.83 9.96
CA LEU A 336 5.75 -1.19 11.37
C LEU A 336 6.38 -0.11 12.27
N LYS A 337 7.60 0.34 11.96
CA LYS A 337 8.26 1.42 12.71
C LYS A 337 7.48 2.74 12.67
N ALA A 338 6.93 3.10 11.51
CA ALA A 338 6.18 4.34 11.34
C ALA A 338 4.86 4.31 12.13
N THR A 339 4.10 3.23 12.02
CA THR A 339 2.82 3.05 12.73
C THR A 339 3.03 2.89 14.24
N ASP A 340 4.13 2.26 14.67
CA ASP A 340 4.52 2.16 16.07
C ASP A 340 4.76 3.55 16.69
N ARG A 341 5.61 4.35 16.05
CA ARG A 341 5.88 5.72 16.48
C ARG A 341 4.61 6.57 16.49
N ALA A 342 3.77 6.45 15.46
CA ALA A 342 2.50 7.16 15.39
C ALA A 342 1.56 6.75 16.53
N THR A 343 1.45 5.46 16.83
CA THR A 343 0.63 4.94 17.94
C THR A 343 1.16 5.44 19.29
N TRP A 344 2.47 5.33 19.52
CA TRP A 344 3.09 5.82 20.76
C TRP A 344 2.84 7.33 20.95
N MET A 345 3.06 8.14 19.92
CA MET A 345 2.79 9.58 19.98
C MET A 345 1.30 9.88 20.18
N ALA A 346 0.42 9.14 19.50
CA ALA A 346 -1.02 9.36 19.58
C ALA A 346 -1.59 9.05 20.96
N THR A 347 -1.08 8.02 21.62
CA THR A 347 -1.58 7.51 22.89
C THR A 347 -0.77 7.98 24.11
N SER A 348 0.22 8.88 23.93
CA SER A 348 0.99 9.44 25.04
C SER A 348 0.08 10.23 26.00
N PRO A 349 0.15 9.99 27.32
CA PRO A 349 -0.64 10.72 28.31
C PRO A 349 -0.10 12.13 28.59
N SER A 350 1.10 12.48 28.09
CA SER A 350 1.74 13.78 28.37
C SER A 350 1.01 14.94 27.67
N PRO A 351 0.44 15.92 28.42
CA PRO A 351 -0.18 17.10 27.83
C PRO A 351 0.82 17.95 27.04
N ALA A 352 2.06 18.06 27.52
CA ALA A 352 3.12 18.82 26.85
C ALA A 352 3.47 18.19 25.49
N LEU A 353 3.63 16.85 25.42
CA LEU A 353 3.86 16.15 24.15
C LEU A 353 2.66 16.27 23.20
N THR A 354 1.44 16.24 23.73
CA THR A 354 0.21 16.44 22.94
C THR A 354 0.18 17.85 22.33
N ALA A 355 0.47 18.89 23.10
CA ALA A 355 0.52 20.28 22.63
C ALA A 355 1.64 20.47 21.60
N LEU A 356 2.86 19.97 21.90
CA LEU A 356 4.00 20.02 20.98
C LEU A 356 3.70 19.34 19.64
N ARG A 357 3.17 18.11 19.69
CA ARG A 357 2.79 17.35 18.49
C ARG A 357 1.78 18.13 17.64
N ARG A 358 0.71 18.65 18.26
CA ARG A 358 -0.33 19.42 17.55
C ARG A 358 0.27 20.63 16.84
N THR A 359 1.09 21.41 17.54
CA THR A 359 1.72 22.60 16.97
C THR A 359 2.75 22.25 15.89
N ALA A 360 3.57 21.22 16.13
CA ALA A 360 4.58 20.78 15.17
C ALA A 360 3.95 20.24 13.90
N LEU A 361 2.92 19.36 14.00
CA LEU A 361 2.22 18.82 12.82
C LEU A 361 1.53 19.92 12.02
N ALA A 362 0.84 20.86 12.68
CA ALA A 362 0.18 21.97 12.00
C ALA A 362 1.19 22.84 11.23
N ARG A 363 2.35 23.16 11.84
CA ARG A 363 3.40 23.93 11.18
C ARG A 363 4.07 23.18 10.03
N LEU A 364 4.44 21.91 10.25
CA LEU A 364 5.11 21.08 9.24
C LEU A 364 4.21 20.85 8.02
N LEU A 365 2.94 20.46 8.26
CA LEU A 365 1.96 20.22 7.20
C LEU A 365 1.41 21.54 6.61
N GLY A 366 1.75 22.71 7.16
CA GLY A 366 1.57 24.02 6.54
C GLY A 366 2.36 24.16 5.23
N SER A 367 3.52 23.50 5.09
CA SER A 367 4.30 23.48 3.86
C SER A 367 3.69 22.53 2.83
N ARG A 368 3.42 23.01 1.63
CA ARG A 368 2.90 22.19 0.49
C ARG A 368 3.82 21.01 0.18
N ARG A 369 5.14 21.22 0.22
CA ARG A 369 6.13 20.16 -0.03
C ARG A 369 6.03 19.04 1.01
N VAL A 370 5.92 19.41 2.30
CA VAL A 370 5.82 18.43 3.39
C VAL A 370 4.48 17.68 3.32
N ARG A 371 3.36 18.37 3.05
CA ARG A 371 2.05 17.72 2.83
C ARG A 371 2.10 16.68 1.72
N ARG A 372 2.66 17.05 0.57
CA ARG A 372 2.80 16.14 -0.57
C ARG A 372 3.66 14.92 -0.20
N VAL A 373 4.82 15.12 0.44
CA VAL A 373 5.68 14.01 0.89
C VAL A 373 4.96 13.10 1.88
N ALA A 374 4.20 13.67 2.81
CA ALA A 374 3.38 12.91 3.76
C ALA A 374 2.26 12.13 3.05
N GLY A 375 1.56 12.77 2.11
CA GLY A 375 0.53 12.13 1.29
C GLY A 375 1.09 10.97 0.46
N GLU A 376 2.21 11.17 -0.23
CA GLU A 376 2.90 10.12 -1.00
C GLU A 376 3.35 8.96 -0.11
N ALA A 377 3.82 9.23 1.12
CA ALA A 377 4.24 8.20 2.06
C ALA A 377 3.06 7.37 2.59
N ILE A 378 1.97 8.04 3.01
CA ILE A 378 0.76 7.39 3.52
C ILE A 378 0.04 6.61 2.42
N SER A 379 -0.02 7.16 1.20
CA SER A 379 -0.67 6.51 0.05
C SER A 379 0.14 5.37 -0.58
N GLY A 380 1.38 5.11 -0.08
CA GLY A 380 2.26 4.06 -0.59
C GLY A 380 3.00 4.42 -1.89
N LEU A 381 2.82 5.61 -2.44
CA LEU A 381 3.47 6.04 -3.70
C LEU A 381 5.00 6.20 -3.58
N ARG A 382 5.54 6.24 -2.35
CA ARG A 382 6.99 6.26 -2.07
C ARG A 382 7.59 4.89 -1.72
N SER A 383 6.88 3.82 -2.01
CA SER A 383 7.35 2.45 -1.77
C SER A 383 8.32 2.01 -2.88
N ASP A 384 9.51 2.59 -2.89
CA ASP A 384 10.57 2.24 -3.84
C ASP A 384 11.47 1.12 -3.30
N TYR A 385 11.94 0.23 -4.17
CA TYR A 385 12.94 -0.80 -3.88
C TYR A 385 14.37 -0.30 -4.14
N ALA A 386 14.51 0.84 -4.82
CA ALA A 386 15.78 1.48 -5.10
C ALA A 386 16.41 2.11 -3.85
N ARG A 387 17.75 2.12 -3.78
CA ARG A 387 18.45 3.04 -2.88
C ARG A 387 18.17 4.47 -3.33
N ARG A 388 17.78 5.35 -2.39
CA ARG A 388 17.50 6.75 -2.66
C ARG A 388 18.74 7.41 -3.28
N GLY A 389 18.60 7.91 -4.51
CA GLY A 389 19.59 8.72 -5.21
C GLY A 389 18.91 9.95 -5.82
N GLY A 390 19.57 11.11 -5.84
CA GLY A 390 19.09 12.32 -6.48
C GLY A 390 19.08 12.17 -8.01
N GLY A 391 18.06 12.72 -8.68
CA GLY A 391 17.95 12.77 -10.14
C GLY A 391 16.50 12.86 -10.62
N ARG A 392 16.28 13.39 -11.84
CA ARG A 392 14.95 13.54 -12.44
C ARG A 392 14.50 12.29 -13.23
N ALA A 393 15.44 11.49 -13.73
CA ALA A 393 15.14 10.30 -14.53
C ALA A 393 14.69 9.13 -13.65
N LEU A 394 13.79 8.30 -14.17
CA LEU A 394 13.36 7.05 -13.53
C LEU A 394 14.53 6.06 -13.42
N ARG A 395 14.62 5.37 -12.29
CA ARG A 395 15.70 4.41 -11.97
C ARG A 395 15.14 3.07 -11.56
N ALA A 396 15.96 2.03 -11.73
CA ALA A 396 15.62 0.68 -11.28
C ALA A 396 15.12 0.67 -9.83
N GLY A 397 14.04 -0.06 -9.58
CA GLY A 397 13.38 -0.18 -8.29
C GLY A 397 12.41 0.96 -7.94
N GLN A 398 12.26 1.97 -8.80
CA GLN A 398 11.25 3.02 -8.62
C GLN A 398 9.91 2.62 -9.23
N ARG A 399 8.83 3.10 -8.63
CA ARG A 399 7.48 3.03 -9.19
C ARG A 399 7.45 3.79 -10.53
N VAL A 400 6.90 3.18 -11.57
CA VAL A 400 6.56 3.86 -12.82
C VAL A 400 5.21 4.55 -12.65
N PRO A 401 5.08 5.86 -12.85
CA PRO A 401 3.77 6.52 -12.89
C PRO A 401 2.98 6.06 -14.13
N ASP A 402 1.66 6.11 -14.04
CA ASP A 402 0.78 5.80 -15.17
C ASP A 402 0.80 6.96 -16.18
N LEU A 403 1.65 6.84 -17.19
CA LEU A 403 1.85 7.83 -18.21
C LEU A 403 1.06 7.45 -19.48
N THR A 404 0.56 8.43 -20.18
CA THR A 404 0.00 8.23 -21.52
C THR A 404 1.13 8.29 -22.56
N VAL A 405 1.22 7.27 -23.39
CA VAL A 405 2.19 7.16 -24.50
C VAL A 405 1.48 7.05 -25.83
N ARG A 406 2.13 7.54 -26.88
CA ARG A 406 1.67 7.42 -28.26
C ARG A 406 2.52 6.39 -28.98
N ARG A 407 1.85 5.39 -29.56
CA ARG A 407 2.48 4.36 -30.41
C ARG A 407 2.31 4.72 -31.89
N PRO A 408 3.24 4.31 -32.77
CA PRO A 408 3.11 4.53 -34.20
C PRO A 408 1.75 4.07 -34.75
N GLY A 409 1.03 4.99 -35.39
CA GLY A 409 -0.24 4.69 -36.04
C GLY A 409 -1.40 4.29 -35.13
N ALA A 410 -1.29 4.48 -33.79
CA ALA A 410 -2.30 4.10 -32.83
C ALA A 410 -2.75 5.28 -31.94
N ALA A 411 -3.95 5.18 -31.37
CA ALA A 411 -4.42 6.13 -30.37
C ALA A 411 -3.52 6.13 -29.12
N PRO A 412 -3.41 7.26 -28.41
CA PRO A 412 -2.72 7.31 -27.12
C PRO A 412 -3.29 6.30 -26.14
N VAL A 413 -2.41 5.67 -25.35
CA VAL A 413 -2.77 4.61 -24.39
C VAL A 413 -2.00 4.82 -23.10
N ARG A 414 -2.60 4.48 -21.94
CA ARG A 414 -1.93 4.52 -20.65
C ARG A 414 -0.96 3.35 -20.50
N LEU A 415 0.14 3.56 -19.79
CA LEU A 415 1.12 2.48 -19.53
C LEU A 415 0.49 1.30 -18.79
N TYR A 416 -0.37 1.57 -17.81
CA TYR A 416 -1.00 0.52 -17.02
C TYR A 416 -2.00 -0.32 -17.85
N GLU A 417 -2.61 0.24 -18.89
CA GLU A 417 -3.41 -0.54 -19.84
C GLU A 417 -2.57 -1.50 -20.69
N LEU A 418 -1.34 -1.11 -21.03
CA LEU A 418 -0.39 -1.99 -21.74
C LEU A 418 0.17 -3.11 -20.87
N MET A 419 -0.02 -3.05 -19.55
CA MET A 419 0.51 -4.02 -18.58
C MET A 419 -0.54 -5.00 -18.05
N ARG A 420 -1.79 -4.93 -18.55
CA ARG A 420 -2.91 -5.74 -18.03
C ARG A 420 -2.72 -7.25 -18.14
N ASP A 421 -1.94 -7.69 -19.10
CA ASP A 421 -1.62 -9.10 -19.31
C ASP A 421 -0.44 -9.64 -18.47
N GLY A 422 0.08 -8.83 -17.54
CA GLY A 422 1.09 -9.27 -16.57
C GLY A 422 2.49 -9.47 -17.15
N ARG A 423 2.78 -8.95 -18.35
CA ARG A 423 4.10 -9.02 -18.98
C ARG A 423 5.02 -7.90 -18.55
N PHE A 424 6.33 -8.09 -18.72
CA PHE A 424 7.26 -6.98 -18.73
C PHE A 424 6.93 -6.02 -19.88
N LEU A 425 7.00 -4.70 -19.62
CA LEU A 425 6.81 -3.69 -20.63
C LEU A 425 8.17 -3.10 -21.01
N LEU A 426 8.60 -3.28 -22.28
CA LEU A 426 9.81 -2.69 -22.81
C LEU A 426 9.45 -1.47 -23.65
N LEU A 427 9.69 -0.27 -23.12
CA LEU A 427 9.49 0.98 -23.86
C LEU A 427 10.75 1.34 -24.61
N ASP A 428 10.66 1.39 -25.93
CA ASP A 428 11.70 1.93 -26.82
C ASP A 428 11.37 3.40 -27.15
N LEU A 429 12.17 4.29 -26.63
CA LEU A 429 12.02 5.74 -26.76
C LEU A 429 12.91 6.29 -27.87
N THR A 430 13.62 5.40 -28.60
CA THR A 430 14.50 5.80 -29.69
C THR A 430 13.74 5.89 -31.01
N PRO A 431 14.14 6.81 -31.91
CA PRO A 431 13.52 6.90 -33.24
C PRO A 431 13.66 5.62 -34.08
N ALA A 432 14.71 4.84 -33.84
CA ALA A 432 15.02 3.65 -34.62
C ALA A 432 14.21 2.40 -34.23
N GLY A 433 13.63 2.35 -33.01
CA GLY A 433 12.83 1.22 -32.55
C GLY A 433 13.59 -0.11 -32.37
N ARG A 434 14.92 -0.06 -32.20
CA ARG A 434 15.78 -1.27 -32.16
C ARG A 434 15.59 -2.10 -30.90
N ALA A 435 15.33 -1.47 -29.77
CA ALA A 435 15.10 -2.14 -28.51
C ALA A 435 13.77 -2.92 -28.53
N ALA A 436 12.73 -2.35 -29.15
CA ALA A 436 11.44 -3.01 -29.31
C ALA A 436 11.57 -4.30 -30.15
N ALA A 437 12.28 -4.23 -31.29
CA ALA A 437 12.53 -5.41 -32.13
C ALA A 437 13.32 -6.51 -31.37
N LEU A 438 14.30 -6.13 -30.55
CA LEU A 438 15.03 -7.07 -29.71
C LEU A 438 14.13 -7.76 -28.68
N GLY A 439 13.19 -7.02 -28.08
CA GLY A 439 12.26 -7.55 -27.06
C GLY A 439 11.34 -8.68 -27.57
N GLU A 440 11.10 -8.78 -28.86
CA GLU A 440 10.27 -9.83 -29.47
C GLU A 440 10.83 -11.24 -29.22
N ALA A 441 12.16 -11.37 -29.05
CA ALA A 441 12.79 -12.66 -28.78
C ALA A 441 12.37 -13.31 -27.44
N TRP A 442 11.76 -12.56 -26.53
CA TRP A 442 11.24 -13.05 -25.24
C TRP A 442 9.74 -13.43 -25.31
N GLY A 443 9.10 -13.33 -26.48
CA GLY A 443 7.75 -13.82 -26.71
C GLY A 443 6.71 -13.29 -25.73
N SER A 444 5.96 -14.19 -25.09
CA SER A 444 4.87 -13.85 -24.17
C SER A 444 5.32 -13.18 -22.86
N ARG A 445 6.61 -13.16 -22.52
CA ARG A 445 7.12 -12.58 -21.29
C ARG A 445 7.30 -11.07 -21.37
N VAL A 446 7.54 -10.53 -22.56
CA VAL A 446 7.82 -9.11 -22.79
C VAL A 446 6.83 -8.53 -23.78
N CYS A 447 6.30 -7.34 -23.48
CA CYS A 447 5.51 -6.51 -24.37
C CYS A 447 6.40 -5.38 -24.87
N PRO A 448 7.01 -5.46 -26.09
CA PRO A 448 7.80 -4.39 -26.63
C PRO A 448 6.89 -3.30 -27.21
N VAL A 449 7.18 -2.05 -26.89
CA VAL A 449 6.40 -0.89 -27.32
C VAL A 449 7.33 0.22 -27.79
N ARG A 450 7.22 0.60 -29.03
CA ARG A 450 7.84 1.82 -29.55
C ARG A 450 6.98 3.03 -29.19
N VAL A 451 7.62 4.08 -28.67
CA VAL A 451 6.98 5.35 -28.29
C VAL A 451 7.45 6.45 -29.23
N GLU A 452 6.50 7.13 -29.91
CA GLU A 452 6.84 8.20 -30.87
C GLU A 452 7.24 9.50 -30.17
N GLU A 453 6.48 9.89 -29.15
CA GLU A 453 6.68 11.13 -28.39
C GLU A 453 6.81 10.78 -26.90
N PRO A 454 8.04 10.65 -26.38
CA PRO A 454 8.22 10.35 -24.97
C PRO A 454 7.63 11.43 -24.06
N PRO A 455 6.80 11.08 -23.06
CA PRO A 455 6.34 12.02 -22.06
C PRO A 455 7.51 12.70 -21.33
N ALA A 456 7.32 13.92 -20.84
CA ALA A 456 8.36 14.72 -20.17
C ALA A 456 9.05 13.97 -18.99
N ARG A 457 8.37 13.03 -18.35
CA ARG A 457 8.92 12.18 -17.28
C ARG A 457 9.94 11.15 -17.78
N LEU A 458 9.92 10.82 -19.06
CA LEU A 458 10.83 9.87 -19.71
C LEU A 458 11.93 10.58 -20.52
N THR A 459 11.99 11.91 -20.51
CA THR A 459 13.03 12.69 -21.19
C THR A 459 14.42 12.30 -20.69
N GLY A 460 15.34 12.07 -21.62
CA GLY A 460 16.71 11.64 -21.34
C GLY A 460 16.87 10.13 -21.14
N LEU A 461 15.80 9.34 -21.35
CA LEU A 461 15.88 7.89 -21.47
C LEU A 461 15.79 7.49 -22.94
N SER A 462 16.55 6.46 -23.30
CA SER A 462 16.47 5.77 -24.60
C SER A 462 15.61 4.51 -24.50
N THR A 463 15.63 3.83 -23.36
CA THR A 463 14.86 2.60 -23.13
C THR A 463 14.49 2.45 -21.66
N LEU A 464 13.29 1.92 -21.41
CA LEU A 464 12.78 1.62 -20.08
C LEU A 464 12.19 0.21 -20.07
N LEU A 465 12.68 -0.65 -19.18
CA LEU A 465 12.09 -1.96 -18.88
C LEU A 465 11.31 -1.86 -17.58
N VAL A 466 10.02 -2.17 -17.64
CA VAL A 466 9.09 -2.15 -16.50
C VAL A 466 8.67 -3.57 -16.13
N ARG A 467 8.70 -3.90 -14.83
CA ARG A 467 8.30 -5.20 -14.29
C ARG A 467 6.77 -5.32 -14.28
N PRO A 468 6.23 -6.56 -14.25
CA PRO A 468 4.79 -6.82 -14.18
C PRO A 468 4.07 -6.12 -13.00
N ASP A 469 4.78 -5.81 -11.91
CA ASP A 469 4.26 -5.12 -10.71
C ASP A 469 4.39 -3.58 -10.76
N GLY A 470 4.74 -3.02 -11.94
CA GLY A 470 4.80 -1.58 -12.18
C GLY A 470 6.02 -0.88 -11.60
N TYR A 471 7.11 -1.61 -11.38
CA TYR A 471 8.41 -1.03 -10.98
C TYR A 471 9.40 -1.06 -12.15
N VAL A 472 10.28 -0.06 -12.19
CA VAL A 472 11.39 -0.04 -13.16
C VAL A 472 12.32 -1.20 -12.87
N ALA A 473 12.45 -2.12 -13.84
CA ALA A 473 13.48 -3.15 -13.83
C ALA A 473 14.84 -2.55 -14.20
N TRP A 474 14.86 -1.77 -15.29
CA TRP A 474 16.07 -1.17 -15.83
C TRP A 474 15.71 0.06 -16.70
N ALA A 475 16.63 1.03 -16.74
CA ALA A 475 16.49 2.23 -17.55
C ALA A 475 17.85 2.62 -18.13
N ASP A 476 17.87 3.02 -19.40
CA ASP A 476 19.07 3.49 -20.12
C ASP A 476 18.83 4.89 -20.69
N GLY A 477 19.82 5.77 -20.54
CA GLY A 477 19.82 7.11 -21.09
C GLY A 477 20.81 7.32 -22.25
N GLU A 478 21.62 6.31 -22.54
CA GLU A 478 22.62 6.38 -23.61
C GLU A 478 22.07 5.77 -24.90
N ASP A 479 22.17 6.50 -25.99
CA ASP A 479 21.75 6.07 -27.34
C ASP A 479 22.99 5.92 -28.25
N ASP A 480 24.03 5.21 -27.78
CA ASP A 480 25.08 4.76 -28.66
C ASP A 480 24.62 3.48 -29.42
N ALA A 481 24.74 3.51 -30.73
CA ALA A 481 24.15 2.47 -31.59
C ALA A 481 24.76 1.06 -31.38
N GLU A 482 26.01 0.97 -30.95
CA GLU A 482 26.73 -0.31 -30.79
C GLU A 482 26.53 -0.92 -29.39
N GLY A 483 26.63 -0.14 -28.31
CA GLY A 483 26.51 -0.63 -26.94
C GLY A 483 25.06 -0.75 -26.45
N HIS A 484 24.11 0.01 -27.02
CA HIS A 484 22.75 0.07 -26.54
C HIS A 484 22.02 -1.28 -26.62
N GLN A 485 22.07 -1.97 -27.76
CA GLN A 485 21.41 -3.28 -27.91
C GLN A 485 21.95 -4.33 -26.95
N ASP A 486 23.25 -4.33 -26.70
CA ASP A 486 23.88 -5.23 -25.74
C ASP A 486 23.45 -4.93 -24.28
N ARG A 487 23.29 -3.66 -23.94
CA ARG A 487 22.77 -3.26 -22.62
C ARG A 487 21.32 -3.70 -22.44
N VAL A 488 20.46 -3.48 -23.44
CA VAL A 488 19.05 -3.94 -23.46
C VAL A 488 19.00 -5.47 -23.31
N ARG A 489 19.78 -6.19 -24.12
CA ARG A 489 19.82 -7.67 -24.08
C ARG A 489 20.25 -8.18 -22.70
N ARG A 490 21.30 -7.59 -22.10
CA ARG A 490 21.72 -7.95 -20.74
C ARG A 490 20.62 -7.69 -19.70
N ALA A 491 19.91 -6.58 -19.81
CA ALA A 491 18.79 -6.28 -18.93
C ALA A 491 17.64 -7.29 -19.06
N LEU A 492 17.30 -7.66 -20.30
CA LEU A 492 16.27 -8.67 -20.57
C LEU A 492 16.70 -10.06 -20.06
N LEU A 493 17.94 -10.47 -20.29
CA LEU A 493 18.47 -11.73 -19.74
C LEU A 493 18.45 -11.75 -18.21
N HIS A 494 18.79 -10.63 -17.59
CA HIS A 494 18.82 -10.50 -16.13
C HIS A 494 17.43 -10.59 -15.49
N TRP A 495 16.40 -10.01 -16.11
CA TRP A 495 15.06 -9.92 -15.53
C TRP A 495 14.07 -10.95 -16.10
N CYS A 496 14.17 -11.26 -17.38
CA CYS A 496 13.21 -12.10 -18.11
C CYS A 496 13.75 -13.48 -18.44
N GLY A 497 15.00 -13.81 -18.03
CA GLY A 497 15.64 -15.09 -18.33
C GLY A 497 16.12 -15.22 -19.78
N ALA A 498 16.44 -16.43 -20.19
CA ALA A 498 16.95 -16.73 -21.54
C ALA A 498 15.90 -16.40 -22.63
N GLU A 499 16.35 -16.10 -23.85
CA GLU A 499 15.48 -15.93 -25.02
C GLU A 499 14.67 -17.20 -25.31
N GLY A 500 13.50 -17.02 -25.91
CA GLY A 500 12.64 -18.12 -26.34
C GLY A 500 11.27 -18.14 -25.67
N PRO A 501 10.32 -18.94 -26.16
CA PRO A 501 9.02 -19.14 -25.56
C PRO A 501 9.15 -19.84 -24.20
N THR A 502 8.18 -19.64 -23.31
CA THR A 502 8.10 -20.36 -22.03
C THR A 502 7.94 -21.86 -22.28
N ALA A 503 8.69 -22.71 -21.56
CA ALA A 503 8.69 -24.17 -21.74
C ALA A 503 7.38 -24.87 -21.36
N ARG A 504 6.47 -24.20 -20.67
CA ARG A 504 5.16 -24.74 -20.26
C ARG A 504 4.03 -23.76 -20.57
N GLY A 505 3.01 -24.27 -21.28
CA GLY A 505 1.68 -23.70 -21.25
C GLY A 505 1.30 -22.86 -22.46
N ALA A 506 0.08 -23.08 -22.87
CA ALA A 506 -0.64 -22.27 -23.84
C ALA A 506 -0.56 -20.79 -23.52
N ALA A 507 -0.52 -19.97 -24.56
CA ALA A 507 -0.66 -18.52 -24.41
C ALA A 507 -1.81 -18.20 -23.44
N PRO A 508 -1.64 -17.24 -22.54
CA PRO A 508 -2.76 -16.77 -21.72
C PRO A 508 -3.92 -16.45 -22.65
N ALA A 509 -5.10 -16.98 -22.34
CA ALA A 509 -6.30 -16.67 -23.09
C ALA A 509 -6.38 -15.14 -23.16
N ALA A 510 -6.27 -14.58 -24.36
CA ALA A 510 -6.37 -13.17 -24.58
C ALA A 510 -7.68 -12.72 -23.93
N VAL A 511 -7.61 -11.92 -22.87
CA VAL A 511 -8.77 -11.24 -22.32
C VAL A 511 -9.29 -10.38 -23.45
N ARG A 512 -10.32 -10.86 -24.14
CA ARG A 512 -11.04 -10.06 -25.13
C ARG A 512 -11.64 -8.90 -24.37
N VAL A 513 -10.99 -7.76 -24.48
CA VAL A 513 -11.64 -6.49 -24.16
C VAL A 513 -12.86 -6.43 -25.08
N PRO A 514 -14.10 -6.37 -24.57
CA PRO A 514 -15.24 -6.15 -25.42
C PRO A 514 -14.99 -4.81 -26.14
N GLU A 515 -14.88 -4.85 -27.47
CA GLU A 515 -14.95 -3.66 -28.29
C GLU A 515 -16.24 -2.94 -27.91
N ARG A 516 -16.12 -1.76 -27.36
CA ARG A 516 -17.24 -0.84 -27.24
C ARG A 516 -17.73 -0.61 -28.66
N ALA A 517 -18.82 -1.28 -29.02
CA ALA A 517 -19.60 -0.92 -30.17
C ALA A 517 -19.92 0.57 -30.04
N ALA A 518 -19.43 1.35 -31.00
CA ALA A 518 -19.87 2.72 -31.17
C ALA A 518 -21.40 2.67 -31.35
N LYS A 519 -22.12 3.07 -30.31
CA LYS A 519 -23.53 3.44 -30.43
C LYS A 519 -23.57 4.93 -30.58
N GLU A 520 -24.03 5.32 -31.74
CA GLU A 520 -24.49 6.64 -32.09
C GLU A 520 -25.51 7.17 -31.09
N ASP A 521 -25.39 8.46 -30.84
CA ASP A 521 -26.28 9.44 -30.28
C ASP A 521 -27.66 8.99 -29.74
N GLY A 522 -27.80 9.08 -28.44
CA GLY A 522 -29.06 9.10 -27.73
C GLY A 522 -28.87 9.71 -26.36
N ALA A 523 -29.18 10.99 -26.22
CA ALA A 523 -29.18 11.72 -24.96
C ALA A 523 -30.03 11.01 -23.90
N GLY A 524 -29.40 10.39 -22.93
CA GLY A 524 -30.00 9.82 -21.75
C GLY A 524 -29.13 10.14 -20.53
N ALA A 525 -29.66 10.96 -19.64
CA ALA A 525 -29.03 11.43 -18.42
C ALA A 525 -28.45 10.26 -17.60
N ALA A 526 -27.19 10.40 -17.17
CA ALA A 526 -26.56 9.53 -16.20
C ALA A 526 -27.39 9.55 -14.89
N PRO A 527 -27.68 8.38 -14.27
CA PRO A 527 -28.32 8.36 -12.97
C PRO A 527 -27.36 8.97 -11.94
N GLY A 528 -27.83 9.96 -11.21
CA GLY A 528 -27.09 10.62 -10.16
C GLY A 528 -26.73 9.66 -9.01
N PRO A 529 -25.89 10.08 -8.04
CA PRO A 529 -25.28 9.24 -7.01
C PRO A 529 -26.25 8.60 -5.99
N ARG A 530 -27.57 8.70 -6.18
CA ARG A 530 -28.57 8.13 -5.29
C ARG A 530 -28.80 6.62 -5.43
N ALA A 531 -28.43 6.00 -6.52
CA ALA A 531 -28.70 4.57 -6.74
C ALA A 531 -27.73 3.61 -6.01
N ALA A 532 -26.60 4.11 -5.50
CA ALA A 532 -25.65 3.29 -4.74
C ALA A 532 -25.99 3.18 -3.24
N SER A 533 -26.81 4.11 -2.71
CA SER A 533 -27.19 4.12 -1.29
C SER A 533 -28.27 3.09 -0.97
N ASP A 534 -29.17 2.82 -1.93
CA ASP A 534 -30.30 1.91 -1.70
C ASP A 534 -29.88 0.44 -1.65
N ALA A 535 -28.72 0.08 -2.23
CA ALA A 535 -28.15 -1.26 -2.13
C ALA A 535 -27.54 -1.57 -0.76
N LEU A 536 -27.16 -0.54 0.02
CA LEU A 536 -26.65 -0.69 1.38
C LEU A 536 -27.77 -0.75 2.44
N ALA A 537 -28.99 -0.26 2.09
CA ALA A 537 -30.13 -0.16 3.01
C ALA A 537 -31.13 -1.32 2.90
N ALA A 538 -31.04 -2.21 1.90
CA ALA A 538 -32.10 -3.15 1.55
C ALA A 538 -31.93 -4.59 2.05
N THR A 539 -31.06 -4.87 3.02
CA THR A 539 -31.08 -6.16 3.73
C THR A 539 -31.22 -5.92 5.23
N PRO A 540 -32.44 -6.03 5.78
CA PRO A 540 -32.58 -6.15 7.22
C PRO A 540 -32.02 -7.51 7.62
N TYR A 541 -30.87 -7.52 8.27
CA TYR A 541 -30.35 -8.71 8.92
C TYR A 541 -31.18 -9.00 10.16
N VAL A 542 -32.15 -9.90 10.03
CA VAL A 542 -32.74 -10.62 11.16
C VAL A 542 -31.76 -11.72 11.51
N GLY A 543 -30.78 -11.41 12.36
CA GLY A 543 -29.92 -12.40 12.96
C GLY A 543 -30.62 -13.03 14.13
N GLU A 544 -30.98 -14.31 14.00
CA GLU A 544 -31.07 -15.17 15.17
C GLU A 544 -29.70 -15.11 15.87
N ALA A 545 -29.73 -14.87 17.18
CA ALA A 545 -28.59 -14.97 18.07
C ALA A 545 -28.11 -16.43 18.13
N GLY A 546 -27.41 -16.85 17.09
CA GLY A 546 -26.55 -18.02 17.14
C GLY A 546 -25.25 -17.56 17.73
N GLU A 547 -24.94 -18.05 18.91
CA GLU A 547 -23.63 -17.94 19.57
C GLU A 547 -22.52 -18.48 18.65
N GLY A 548 -22.10 -17.65 17.72
CA GLY A 548 -20.80 -17.80 17.05
C GLY A 548 -19.74 -17.40 18.05
N VAL A 549 -19.49 -18.23 19.04
CA VAL A 549 -18.29 -18.22 19.83
C VAL A 549 -17.13 -18.22 18.84
N TRP A 550 -16.44 -17.10 18.76
CA TRP A 550 -15.09 -17.07 18.26
C TRP A 550 -14.31 -18.01 19.18
N GLY A 551 -14.13 -19.25 18.75
CA GLY A 551 -13.16 -20.12 19.32
C GLY A 551 -11.80 -19.44 19.21
N GLU A 552 -11.49 -18.59 20.19
CA GLU A 552 -10.13 -18.48 20.68
C GLU A 552 -9.82 -19.91 21.16
N GLY A 553 -9.24 -20.72 20.28
CA GLY A 553 -8.43 -21.82 20.77
C GLY A 553 -7.54 -21.18 21.85
N PRO A 554 -7.33 -21.81 23.00
CA PRO A 554 -6.46 -21.26 23.99
C PRO A 554 -5.10 -21.05 23.29
N LEU A 555 -4.76 -19.79 22.96
CA LEU A 555 -3.39 -19.39 23.15
C LEU A 555 -3.21 -19.58 24.65
N GLU A 556 -2.80 -20.78 25.06
CA GLU A 556 -2.14 -20.95 26.32
C GLU A 556 -1.10 -19.82 26.31
N ASP A 557 -1.34 -18.85 27.19
CA ASP A 557 -0.29 -18.01 27.72
C ASP A 557 0.69 -19.00 28.34
N SER A 558 1.57 -19.57 27.52
CA SER A 558 2.84 -20.01 28.00
C SER A 558 3.54 -18.73 28.40
N GLU A 559 3.18 -18.21 29.56
CA GLU A 559 4.05 -17.45 30.43
C GLU A 559 5.23 -18.37 30.77
N GLY A 560 6.02 -18.72 29.76
CA GLY A 560 7.39 -19.07 29.92
C GLY A 560 8.06 -17.81 30.43
N ALA A 561 8.18 -17.72 31.74
CA ALA A 561 9.05 -16.78 32.40
C ALA A 561 10.35 -16.67 31.61
N TRP A 562 10.60 -15.51 31.02
CA TRP A 562 11.90 -15.14 30.51
C TRP A 562 12.83 -14.99 31.72
N GLN A 563 13.31 -16.12 32.25
CA GLN A 563 14.54 -16.14 33.01
C GLN A 563 15.63 -15.76 32.01
N THR A 564 16.28 -14.66 32.30
CA THR A 564 17.57 -14.29 31.74
C THR A 564 18.57 -15.35 32.14
N ASP A 565 18.85 -16.31 31.28
CA ASP A 565 20.01 -17.18 31.45
C ASP A 565 21.27 -16.36 31.29
N PRO A 566 22.21 -16.42 32.22
CA PRO A 566 23.50 -15.74 32.09
C PRO A 566 24.31 -16.45 31.00
N VAL A 567 24.81 -15.64 30.07
CA VAL A 567 25.74 -16.01 29.01
C VAL A 567 26.91 -16.82 29.60
N GLY A 568 27.00 -18.08 29.20
CA GLY A 568 28.16 -18.92 29.43
C GLY A 568 29.41 -18.34 28.77
N THR A 569 30.36 -17.99 29.60
CA THR A 569 31.70 -17.53 29.23
C THR A 569 32.51 -18.64 28.54
N VAL A 570 32.90 -18.42 27.29
CA VAL A 570 34.07 -19.05 26.68
C VAL A 570 35.17 -18.00 26.67
N GLY A 571 36.28 -18.33 27.31
CA GLY A 571 37.38 -17.43 27.62
C GLY A 571 38.15 -16.94 26.41
N ALA A 572 38.62 -15.71 26.50
CA ALA A 572 39.77 -15.15 25.76
C ALA A 572 40.55 -14.20 26.69
N PRO A 573 41.83 -13.98 26.48
CA PRO A 573 42.78 -13.59 27.52
C PRO A 573 42.81 -12.10 27.83
N GLU A 574 43.27 -11.83 29.05
CA GLU A 574 43.46 -10.54 29.70
C GLU A 574 44.37 -9.56 28.93
N THR A 575 43.91 -8.29 28.81
CA THR A 575 44.78 -7.15 29.01
C THR A 575 43.98 -6.05 29.69
N GLY A 576 44.42 -5.67 30.88
CA GLY A 576 43.79 -4.69 31.71
C GLY A 576 44.09 -3.24 31.34
N VAL A 577 43.19 -2.33 31.74
CA VAL A 577 43.43 -0.98 32.30
C VAL A 577 42.08 -0.41 32.77
N PRO A 578 42.02 0.50 33.77
CA PRO A 578 41.02 0.47 34.84
C PRO A 578 39.79 1.37 34.68
N VAL A 579 38.81 1.02 35.50
CA VAL A 579 37.52 1.67 35.74
C VAL A 579 37.67 3.06 36.35
N ALA A 580 36.94 4.04 35.84
CA ALA A 580 36.54 5.23 36.57
C ALA A 580 35.03 5.38 36.49
N SER A 581 34.42 5.39 37.66
CA SER A 581 33.01 5.63 37.93
C SER A 581 32.64 7.10 37.70
N ALA A 582 31.49 7.36 37.05
CA ALA A 582 30.72 8.59 37.30
C ALA A 582 29.24 8.33 37.00
N GLU A 583 28.42 8.55 38.02
CA GLU A 583 26.99 8.69 38.01
C GLU A 583 26.55 9.89 37.19
N GLY A 584 25.37 9.82 36.54
CA GLY A 584 24.74 11.00 35.94
C GLY A 584 23.63 10.62 34.95
N ALA A 585 22.42 10.46 35.46
CA ALA A 585 21.22 10.37 34.64
C ALA A 585 20.91 11.68 33.93
N GLY A 586 20.61 11.69 32.65
CA GLY A 586 20.18 12.86 31.89
C GLY A 586 19.67 12.53 30.51
N ASP A 587 18.40 12.56 30.40
CA ASP A 587 17.48 12.76 29.30
C ASP A 587 18.12 13.02 27.91
N ALA A 588 18.11 12.03 27.02
CA ALA A 588 18.56 12.12 25.62
C ALA A 588 17.51 11.71 24.57
N GLY A 589 16.22 11.56 24.97
CA GLY A 589 15.15 11.10 24.05
C GLY A 589 14.62 12.13 23.06
N GLY A 590 14.90 13.43 23.23
CA GLY A 590 14.31 14.51 22.42
C GLY A 590 15.07 14.89 21.15
N ALA A 591 16.36 14.63 21.10
CA ALA A 591 17.24 15.11 20.01
C ALA A 591 17.20 14.23 18.76
N GLU A 592 16.96 12.92 18.90
CA GLU A 592 16.96 11.98 17.79
C GLU A 592 15.72 12.11 16.88
N VAL A 593 14.56 12.48 17.44
CA VAL A 593 13.32 12.67 16.66
C VAL A 593 13.44 13.90 15.76
N VAL A 594 14.12 14.95 16.21
CA VAL A 594 14.36 16.16 15.41
C VAL A 594 15.38 15.91 14.30
N ALA A 595 16.38 15.06 14.55
CA ALA A 595 17.41 14.70 13.57
C ALA A 595 16.83 13.84 12.43
N GLU A 596 15.92 12.91 12.73
CA GLU A 596 15.30 12.05 11.73
C GLU A 596 14.29 12.79 10.84
N VAL A 597 13.56 13.76 11.40
CA VAL A 597 12.69 14.67 10.62
C VAL A 597 13.54 15.57 9.71
N ARG A 598 14.74 15.99 10.13
CA ARG A 598 15.70 16.71 9.29
C ARG A 598 16.29 15.82 8.19
N ARG A 599 16.57 14.54 8.44
CA ARG A 599 17.04 13.58 7.42
C ARG A 599 15.99 13.28 6.34
N LEU A 600 14.71 13.36 6.67
CA LEU A 600 13.63 13.20 5.72
C LEU A 600 13.36 14.47 4.87
N GLY A 601 13.92 15.63 5.27
CA GLY A 601 13.74 16.94 4.61
C GLY A 601 14.97 17.51 3.89
N ALA A 602 16.17 16.96 4.10
CA ALA A 602 17.40 17.51 3.54
C ALA A 602 17.65 16.97 2.12
N VAL A 603 17.27 17.76 1.13
CA VAL A 603 17.90 17.77 -0.19
C VAL A 603 18.74 19.05 -0.23
N GLU A 604 20.04 18.88 -0.31
CA GLU A 604 21.04 19.94 -0.44
C GLU A 604 20.70 20.90 -1.58
N VAL A 605 20.72 22.19 -1.27
CA VAL A 605 20.85 23.26 -2.26
C VAL A 605 22.36 23.48 -2.44
N ALA A 606 22.93 23.00 -3.51
CA ALA A 606 24.29 23.36 -3.93
C ALA A 606 24.26 24.83 -4.38
N HIS A 607 24.94 25.70 -3.63
CA HIS A 607 25.38 27.01 -4.10
C HIS A 607 26.74 26.82 -4.76
N GLU A 608 26.80 27.08 -6.05
CA GLU A 608 28.08 27.40 -6.72
C GLU A 608 28.49 28.82 -6.31
N GLY A 609 29.61 28.94 -5.61
CA GLY A 609 30.27 30.17 -5.28
C GLY A 609 31.64 30.21 -5.91
N THR A 610 31.85 31.15 -6.84
CA THR A 610 33.14 31.53 -7.36
C THR A 610 33.85 32.48 -6.40
N GLY A 611 35.16 32.28 -6.25
CA GLY A 611 36.01 32.89 -5.24
C GLY A 611 36.42 34.34 -5.47
N GLY A 612 37.07 34.90 -4.45
CA GLY A 612 37.89 36.10 -4.52
C GLY A 612 37.79 37.02 -3.29
N VAL A 613 38.82 36.96 -2.46
CA VAL A 613 39.19 37.96 -1.42
C VAL A 613 40.39 38.74 -1.94
N PRO A 614 40.72 40.05 -1.63
CA PRO A 614 40.69 40.70 -0.33
C PRO A 614 40.26 42.20 -0.28
N GLY A 615 39.97 42.73 0.94
CA GLY A 615 39.75 44.14 1.25
C GLY A 615 41.02 45.02 1.37
N PRO A 616 41.06 46.19 2.07
CA PRO A 616 40.01 47.07 2.57
C PRO A 616 40.20 48.57 2.16
N ALA A 617 39.29 49.51 2.42
CA ALA A 617 39.48 50.87 2.96
C ALA A 617 38.46 51.93 2.53
N ASP A 618 37.89 52.59 3.54
CA ASP A 618 37.57 54.03 3.69
C ASP A 618 36.76 54.84 2.64
N GLY A 619 35.75 55.56 3.15
CA GLY A 619 35.39 56.90 2.68
C GLY A 619 33.91 57.13 2.33
N ALA A 620 33.14 57.67 3.29
CA ALA A 620 31.94 58.48 2.99
C ALA A 620 32.37 59.90 2.55
N PRO A 621 31.57 60.79 1.91
CA PRO A 621 30.21 61.20 2.31
C PRO A 621 29.23 61.54 1.15
N GLU A 622 27.97 61.70 1.53
CA GLU A 622 26.88 62.41 0.79
C GLU A 622 27.19 63.90 0.52
N PRO A 623 26.33 64.73 -0.17
CA PRO A 623 24.92 64.62 -0.58
C PRO A 623 24.52 65.41 -1.89
N SER A 624 23.17 65.56 -2.08
CA SER A 624 22.43 66.54 -2.91
C SER A 624 22.20 66.16 -4.39
N GLY A 625 21.08 66.38 -5.02
CA GLY A 625 19.89 67.15 -4.76
C GLY A 625 19.02 67.22 -6.03
N ALA A 626 17.74 67.37 -5.82
CA ALA A 626 16.77 68.16 -6.60
C ALA A 626 16.38 67.80 -8.07
N GLY A 627 15.06 67.69 -8.30
CA GLY A 627 14.45 68.17 -9.51
C GLY A 627 13.20 67.40 -10.01
N ALA A 628 12.01 67.74 -9.53
CA ALA A 628 10.76 67.64 -10.31
C ALA A 628 10.64 68.94 -11.19
N PRO A 629 9.74 69.08 -12.17
CA PRO A 629 8.29 68.85 -12.07
C PRO A 629 7.51 68.49 -13.39
N ALA A 630 6.27 68.05 -13.20
CA ALA A 630 4.98 68.46 -13.78
C ALA A 630 4.71 68.57 -15.32
N GLY A 631 3.47 68.18 -15.64
CA GLY A 631 2.68 68.66 -16.79
C GLY A 631 1.77 67.56 -17.34
N GLU A 632 0.52 67.41 -16.96
CA GLU A 632 -0.74 68.05 -17.38
C GLU A 632 -1.23 67.70 -18.77
N GLY A 633 -2.51 67.31 -18.82
CA GLY A 633 -3.43 67.53 -19.96
C GLY A 633 -4.16 66.29 -20.40
N ALA A 634 -5.32 65.89 -20.00
CA ALA A 634 -6.67 66.48 -20.06
C ALA A 634 -7.46 66.08 -21.34
N ARG A 635 -8.65 65.48 -21.06
CA ARG A 635 -9.95 65.59 -21.79
C ARG A 635 -10.11 64.72 -23.04
N LYS A 636 -11.19 64.06 -23.28
CA LYS A 636 -12.65 64.09 -23.07
C LYS A 636 -13.29 63.10 -24.03
N SER A 637 -14.25 62.40 -23.61
CA SER A 637 -15.70 62.39 -23.90
C SER A 637 -16.23 61.39 -24.93
N GLY A 638 -17.22 60.72 -24.54
CA GLY A 638 -18.59 60.58 -24.99
C GLY A 638 -18.84 59.22 -25.60
N GLY A 639 -19.87 58.50 -25.36
CA GLY A 639 -21.19 58.71 -24.87
C GLY A 639 -22.03 57.57 -25.41
N ALA A 640 -22.93 57.07 -24.59
CA ALA A 640 -24.27 56.58 -24.89
C ALA A 640 -24.46 55.48 -25.96
N ASP A 641 -25.35 54.51 -25.90
CA ASP A 641 -26.61 54.35 -25.18
C ASP A 641 -27.24 52.97 -25.56
N HIS A 642 -28.11 52.44 -24.72
CA HIS A 642 -29.23 51.50 -24.94
C HIS A 642 -28.97 50.08 -25.48
N GLY A 643 -29.53 49.03 -25.01
CA GLY A 643 -30.76 48.79 -24.31
C GLY A 643 -31.03 47.28 -24.20
N GLU A 644 -31.60 46.88 -23.10
CA GLU A 644 -32.70 45.91 -22.88
C GLU A 644 -32.87 44.74 -23.87
N THR A 645 -33.02 43.49 -23.42
CA THR A 645 -34.16 42.90 -22.70
C THR A 645 -34.02 41.39 -22.54
N ARG A 646 -34.31 40.95 -21.33
CA ARG A 646 -35.15 39.78 -20.94
C ARG A 646 -34.98 38.37 -21.49
N ARG A 647 -34.79 37.57 -20.51
CA ARG A 647 -35.16 36.15 -20.26
C ARG A 647 -36.49 35.69 -20.96
N PRO A 648 -36.75 34.39 -21.03
CA PRO A 648 -36.78 33.49 -19.88
C PRO A 648 -35.75 32.37 -19.87
#